data_cb95e28b10406ca6b049c8d0544b29fd
#
_entry.id   cb95e28b10406ca6b049c8d0544b29fd
#
_cell.length_a   1.000
_cell.length_b   1.000
_cell.length_c   1.000
_cell.angle_alpha   90.00
_cell.angle_beta   90.00
_cell.angle_gamma   90.00
#
_symmetry.space_group_name_H-M   'P 1'
#
loop_
_entity.id
_entity.type
_entity.pdbx_description
1 polymer ?
#
loop_
_entity_poly.entity_id
_entity_poly.type
_entity_poly.pdbx_seq_one_letter_code
_entity_poly.pdbx_strand_id
1 'polypeptide(L)'
;MAETAKEIIQVNLEDEMRKSYLDYAMSVIVGRALPDARDGLKPVHRRVLYAMNELNAHSNKPYFKSARIVGDVIGKYHPHGDQSVYDTLVRLAQPFSLRYMLVDGQGNFGSIDGDSAAAMRYTEARMSRLAHELMADIDKETVDFQPNYDEKELEPTVMPTRFPNLLVNGSAGIAVGMATNIPPHNLSESINACIALIDNPDIDVDGLMEYIPGPDFPTAGIINGTAGIVAGYRTGRGRVRIRAKADIEVADNGRESIIVTEIPYQVNKARLIEKIAELVKEKKIEGISELRDESDKDGMRIYIEIKRGESAEVVLNNLYQQTQMESVFGINMVALVDGRPQLMNLKQMLEAFVRHRREVVTRRTVFELRKARARAHVLEGLTVALANIDEMIELIKTSPNPNEARERMLARVWEPGLVGAMLGAAGAEASRPEDLPKGVGLIGGGYQLTEIQATQILEMRLHRLTGLEQDRLTDEYKQLLEVIAGLIHILEDPDRLLQVIREELVNVKAEFGDERRTEIRHSEEDLDILDLIAPEDVVVTVSHAGYVKRQPVSVYRAQRRGGRGRSAAATKEEDFIEQLWLVNTHDTLLTFTSSGKVFWLPVYQLPEAGSNARGRPIINWIPLEPGERVQAVLPVREYADGQFVFFATKNGTVKKTPLSEFAFRLARGKIAINLDEGDALVGVGLTDGERDILLFASNGKTVRFGEDKVRSMGRTATGVRGIKMPAGEEVVSLIVAESAGGSEDENEDDSGVEEAAANGDAVIDGADDASVQYILTATENGYGKRTPLPDYPRKGRGTQGVIGIQTTERNGKLVAAVLMGSSDEVLLISDGGTLVRTRGSEISRVGRNTQGVTLIRLSKDEKLQAVERMDASIDEDEDEVAVPASAPAATTTDGAPAASSSEDAAQE
;
A
#
# COMPACT_ATOMS: atom_id res chain seq x y z
N MET A 1 15.12 56.60 -37.93
CA MET A 1 15.81 57.08 -36.73
C MET A 1 15.40 56.18 -35.55
N ALA A 2 16.35 55.49 -34.99
CA ALA A 2 16.08 54.67 -33.79
C ALA A 2 15.79 55.61 -32.65
N GLU A 3 14.62 55.55 -32.07
CA GLU A 3 14.32 56.19 -30.79
C GLU A 3 15.25 55.61 -29.73
N THR A 4 16.22 56.38 -29.30
CA THR A 4 17.06 56.06 -28.15
C THR A 4 16.19 56.06 -26.89
N ALA A 5 16.16 54.96 -26.16
CA ALA A 5 15.45 54.84 -24.90
C ALA A 5 15.81 56.04 -23.98
N LYS A 6 14.83 56.77 -23.52
CA LYS A 6 14.99 58.02 -22.75
C LYS A 6 15.54 57.78 -21.33
N GLU A 7 15.55 56.56 -20.84
CA GLU A 7 16.00 56.21 -19.50
C GLU A 7 16.56 54.79 -19.49
N ILE A 8 17.78 54.62 -18.99
CA ILE A 8 18.39 53.29 -18.76
C ILE A 8 18.29 53.04 -17.25
N ILE A 9 17.39 52.16 -16.88
CA ILE A 9 17.25 51.70 -15.49
C ILE A 9 18.21 50.54 -15.30
N GLN A 10 19.12 50.62 -14.31
CA GLN A 10 19.95 49.50 -13.92
C GLN A 10 19.10 48.53 -13.12
N VAL A 11 18.94 47.33 -13.63
CA VAL A 11 18.25 46.21 -12.95
C VAL A 11 19.29 45.19 -12.54
N ASN A 12 19.30 44.78 -11.27
CA ASN A 12 20.12 43.68 -10.81
C ASN A 12 19.58 42.37 -11.38
N LEU A 13 20.44 41.61 -12.07
CA LEU A 13 20.06 40.33 -12.68
C LEU A 13 19.44 39.35 -11.67
N GLU A 14 19.99 39.29 -10.44
CA GLU A 14 19.48 38.38 -9.41
C GLU A 14 18.05 38.77 -8.97
N ASP A 15 17.78 40.06 -8.82
CA ASP A 15 16.45 40.55 -8.43
C ASP A 15 15.42 40.34 -9.53
N GLU A 16 15.81 40.57 -10.80
CA GLU A 16 14.93 40.32 -11.94
C GLU A 16 14.63 38.83 -12.11
N MET A 17 15.65 37.96 -12.01
CA MET A 17 15.47 36.52 -12.05
C MET A 17 14.57 36.02 -10.92
N ARG A 18 14.78 36.53 -9.67
CA ARG A 18 13.94 36.19 -8.54
C ARG A 18 12.48 36.59 -8.77
N LYS A 19 12.25 37.80 -9.25
CA LYS A 19 10.90 38.30 -9.53
C LYS A 19 10.24 37.50 -10.65
N SER A 20 10.92 37.34 -11.78
CA SER A 20 10.40 36.61 -12.94
C SER A 20 10.12 35.13 -12.60
N TYR A 21 10.98 34.46 -11.81
CA TYR A 21 10.75 33.12 -11.37
C TYR A 21 9.57 33.00 -10.39
N LEU A 22 9.41 34.01 -9.52
CA LEU A 22 8.30 34.06 -8.58
C LEU A 22 6.97 34.28 -9.31
N ASP A 23 6.93 35.18 -10.27
CA ASP A 23 5.77 35.44 -11.14
C ASP A 23 5.40 34.19 -11.96
N TYR A 24 6.39 33.53 -12.55
CA TYR A 24 6.20 32.26 -13.25
C TYR A 24 5.65 31.15 -12.30
N ALA A 25 6.26 30.98 -11.12
CA ALA A 25 5.83 30.00 -10.15
C ALA A 25 4.39 30.26 -9.70
N MET A 26 4.04 31.51 -9.40
CA MET A 26 2.67 31.90 -9.04
C MET A 26 1.69 31.63 -10.18
N SER A 27 2.04 31.97 -11.41
CA SER A 27 1.20 31.67 -12.58
C SER A 27 0.95 30.18 -12.77
N VAL A 28 1.97 29.33 -12.57
CA VAL A 28 1.82 27.87 -12.66
C VAL A 28 1.02 27.29 -11.48
N ILE A 29 1.25 27.79 -10.26
CA ILE A 29 0.57 27.30 -9.05
C ILE A 29 -0.92 27.65 -9.11
N VAL A 30 -1.24 28.94 -9.26
CA VAL A 30 -2.62 29.46 -9.15
C VAL A 30 -3.36 29.33 -10.49
N GLY A 31 -2.69 29.64 -11.59
CA GLY A 31 -3.29 29.73 -12.93
C GLY A 31 -3.32 28.43 -13.75
N ARG A 32 -2.73 27.32 -13.28
CA ARG A 32 -2.63 26.11 -14.12
C ARG A 32 -2.77 24.78 -13.40
N ALA A 33 -1.94 24.50 -12.36
CA ALA A 33 -1.71 23.15 -11.90
C ALA A 33 -2.64 22.71 -10.75
N LEU A 34 -3.01 23.64 -9.87
CA LEU A 34 -3.79 23.33 -8.67
C LEU A 34 -5.28 23.60 -8.90
N PRO A 35 -6.16 22.74 -8.33
CA PRO A 35 -7.60 22.95 -8.33
C PRO A 35 -8.01 23.96 -7.25
N ASP A 36 -9.11 24.68 -7.46
CA ASP A 36 -9.77 25.48 -6.42
C ASP A 36 -10.50 24.55 -5.45
N ALA A 37 -10.38 24.80 -4.14
CA ALA A 37 -11.00 23.96 -3.11
C ALA A 37 -12.53 23.95 -3.18
N ARG A 38 -13.14 25.01 -3.71
CA ARG A 38 -14.59 25.20 -3.77
C ARG A 38 -15.25 24.36 -4.86
N ASP A 39 -14.71 24.36 -6.10
CA ASP A 39 -15.29 23.69 -7.26
C ASP A 39 -14.49 22.48 -7.77
N GLY A 40 -13.27 22.28 -7.27
CA GLY A 40 -12.40 21.16 -7.65
C GLY A 40 -11.82 21.28 -9.06
N LEU A 41 -11.99 22.40 -9.74
CA LEU A 41 -11.58 22.57 -11.12
C LEU A 41 -10.28 23.37 -11.24
N LYS A 42 -9.45 22.95 -12.19
CA LYS A 42 -8.36 23.79 -12.69
C LYS A 42 -8.92 24.83 -13.65
N PRO A 43 -8.22 25.95 -13.89
CA PRO A 43 -8.70 26.99 -14.82
C PRO A 43 -9.09 26.46 -16.21
N VAL A 44 -8.32 25.53 -16.79
CA VAL A 44 -8.63 24.94 -18.09
C VAL A 44 -9.94 24.13 -18.08
N HIS A 45 -10.20 23.34 -17.03
CA HIS A 45 -11.44 22.57 -16.89
C HIS A 45 -12.65 23.51 -16.81
N ARG A 46 -12.54 24.56 -15.99
CA ARG A 46 -13.58 25.57 -15.79
C ARG A 46 -13.91 26.27 -17.09
N ARG A 47 -12.89 26.67 -17.86
CA ARG A 47 -13.02 27.33 -19.16
C ARG A 47 -13.66 26.43 -20.21
N VAL A 48 -13.29 25.13 -20.24
CA VAL A 48 -13.90 24.15 -21.17
C VAL A 48 -15.41 24.01 -20.89
N LEU A 49 -15.78 23.79 -19.63
CA LEU A 49 -17.18 23.62 -19.23
C LEU A 49 -17.99 24.91 -19.46
N TYR A 50 -17.41 26.07 -19.13
CA TYR A 50 -18.08 27.36 -19.36
C TYR A 50 -18.30 27.64 -20.84
N ALA A 51 -17.29 27.39 -21.70
CA ALA A 51 -17.44 27.54 -23.16
C ALA A 51 -18.50 26.56 -23.72
N MET A 52 -18.60 25.34 -23.19
CA MET A 52 -19.65 24.41 -23.60
C MET A 52 -21.04 24.89 -23.19
N ASN A 53 -21.17 25.57 -22.05
CA ASN A 53 -22.41 26.19 -21.61
C ASN A 53 -22.83 27.33 -22.55
N GLU A 54 -21.91 28.24 -22.86
CA GLU A 54 -22.15 29.36 -23.80
C GLU A 54 -22.52 28.87 -25.21
N LEU A 55 -21.96 27.74 -25.64
CA LEU A 55 -22.31 27.10 -26.92
C LEU A 55 -23.68 26.37 -26.85
N ASN A 56 -24.35 26.34 -25.69
CA ASN A 56 -25.53 25.51 -25.46
C ASN A 56 -25.30 24.01 -25.76
N ALA A 57 -24.09 23.50 -25.52
CA ALA A 57 -23.75 22.09 -25.67
C ALA A 57 -24.23 21.24 -24.47
N HIS A 58 -25.53 21.37 -24.17
CA HIS A 58 -26.17 20.70 -23.02
C HIS A 58 -26.47 19.24 -23.29
N SER A 59 -26.64 18.44 -22.22
CA SER A 59 -26.90 17.00 -22.27
C SER A 59 -28.14 16.59 -23.08
N ASN A 60 -29.14 17.50 -23.18
CA ASN A 60 -30.40 17.29 -23.92
C ASN A 60 -30.34 17.86 -25.37
N LYS A 61 -29.18 18.34 -25.82
CA LYS A 61 -28.95 18.90 -27.14
C LYS A 61 -28.07 17.97 -28.00
N PRO A 62 -28.03 18.15 -29.33
CA PRO A 62 -27.13 17.41 -30.19
C PRO A 62 -25.65 17.63 -29.80
N TYR A 63 -24.81 16.65 -30.13
CA TYR A 63 -23.38 16.77 -29.96
C TYR A 63 -22.77 17.83 -30.85
N PHE A 64 -21.70 18.47 -30.37
CA PHE A 64 -20.86 19.38 -31.11
C PHE A 64 -19.53 18.73 -31.46
N LYS A 65 -18.97 19.05 -32.64
CA LYS A 65 -17.59 18.65 -32.96
C LYS A 65 -16.63 19.15 -31.89
N SER A 66 -15.74 18.27 -31.37
CA SER A 66 -14.75 18.65 -30.36
C SER A 66 -13.88 19.81 -30.82
N ALA A 67 -13.54 19.86 -32.12
CA ALA A 67 -12.80 20.95 -32.71
C ALA A 67 -13.47 22.32 -32.58
N ARG A 68 -14.83 22.40 -32.61
CA ARG A 68 -15.56 23.64 -32.36
C ARG A 68 -15.45 24.09 -30.92
N ILE A 69 -15.64 23.16 -29.96
CA ILE A 69 -15.52 23.46 -28.54
C ILE A 69 -14.10 23.97 -28.24
N VAL A 70 -13.08 23.24 -28.69
CA VAL A 70 -11.68 23.61 -28.52
C VAL A 70 -11.39 25.00 -29.13
N GLY A 71 -11.94 25.28 -30.32
CA GLY A 71 -11.77 26.58 -30.98
C GLY A 71 -12.36 27.74 -30.18
N ASP A 72 -13.58 27.59 -29.64
CA ASP A 72 -14.20 28.58 -28.76
C ASP A 72 -13.42 28.82 -27.47
N VAL A 73 -12.94 27.72 -26.82
CA VAL A 73 -12.13 27.81 -25.58
C VAL A 73 -10.85 28.61 -25.83
N ILE A 74 -10.13 28.30 -26.91
CA ILE A 74 -8.86 29.01 -27.22
C ILE A 74 -9.10 30.44 -27.61
N GLY A 75 -10.09 30.66 -28.47
CA GLY A 75 -10.41 31.99 -29.00
C GLY A 75 -10.90 32.96 -27.93
N LYS A 76 -11.64 32.48 -26.92
CA LYS A 76 -12.29 33.33 -25.93
C LYS A 76 -11.64 33.32 -24.56
N TYR A 77 -11.14 32.17 -24.06
CA TYR A 77 -10.82 32.03 -22.64
C TYR A 77 -9.39 31.55 -22.37
N HIS A 78 -8.81 30.68 -23.21
CA HIS A 78 -7.58 29.96 -22.88
C HIS A 78 -6.53 30.03 -24.01
N PRO A 79 -5.66 31.05 -24.05
CA PRO A 79 -4.70 31.31 -25.15
C PRO A 79 -3.51 30.35 -25.10
N HIS A 80 -3.74 29.04 -25.19
CA HIS A 80 -2.73 28.00 -25.19
C HIS A 80 -2.95 27.02 -26.35
N GLY A 81 -2.07 26.02 -26.52
CA GLY A 81 -2.15 25.06 -27.61
C GLY A 81 -3.45 24.24 -27.61
N ASP A 82 -4.01 24.04 -28.81
CA ASP A 82 -5.26 23.32 -29.08
C ASP A 82 -5.23 21.89 -28.57
N GLN A 83 -4.09 21.20 -28.70
CA GLN A 83 -3.93 19.84 -28.21
C GLN A 83 -4.12 19.75 -26.69
N SER A 84 -3.59 20.72 -25.92
CA SER A 84 -3.73 20.74 -24.47
C SER A 84 -5.19 20.87 -24.02
N VAL A 85 -5.96 21.70 -24.71
CA VAL A 85 -7.40 21.89 -24.45
C VAL A 85 -8.17 20.63 -24.86
N TYR A 86 -7.83 20.05 -26.02
CA TYR A 86 -8.45 18.81 -26.49
C TYR A 86 -8.17 17.64 -25.54
N ASP A 87 -6.92 17.46 -25.11
CA ASP A 87 -6.56 16.40 -24.14
C ASP A 87 -7.32 16.57 -22.80
N THR A 88 -7.56 17.82 -22.41
CA THR A 88 -8.39 18.11 -21.23
C THR A 88 -9.85 17.69 -21.46
N LEU A 89 -10.43 18.05 -22.59
CA LEU A 89 -11.78 17.62 -22.96
C LEU A 89 -11.90 16.11 -23.02
N VAL A 90 -10.91 15.43 -23.60
CA VAL A 90 -10.83 13.97 -23.67
C VAL A 90 -10.86 13.34 -22.27
N ARG A 91 -10.03 13.83 -21.35
CA ARG A 91 -9.99 13.31 -19.96
C ARG A 91 -11.31 13.48 -19.24
N LEU A 92 -12.03 14.58 -19.46
CA LEU A 92 -13.36 14.82 -18.88
C LEU A 92 -14.42 13.86 -19.38
N ALA A 93 -14.18 13.16 -20.52
CA ALA A 93 -15.09 12.19 -21.13
C ALA A 93 -14.67 10.72 -20.92
N GLN A 94 -13.50 10.46 -20.32
CA GLN A 94 -12.98 9.09 -20.15
C GLN A 94 -13.50 8.44 -18.87
N PRO A 95 -14.23 7.30 -18.94
CA PRO A 95 -14.80 6.62 -17.77
C PRO A 95 -13.74 5.95 -16.86
N PHE A 96 -12.51 5.73 -17.36
CA PHE A 96 -11.38 5.21 -16.61
C PHE A 96 -10.48 6.31 -16.02
N SER A 97 -10.71 7.59 -16.40
CA SER A 97 -9.97 8.75 -15.89
C SER A 97 -10.72 9.50 -14.80
N LEU A 98 -12.04 9.66 -14.92
CA LEU A 98 -12.91 10.33 -13.95
C LEU A 98 -13.91 9.33 -13.36
N ARG A 99 -14.13 9.44 -12.06
CA ARG A 99 -15.16 8.63 -11.38
C ARG A 99 -16.57 8.99 -11.85
N TYR A 100 -16.80 10.28 -12.11
CA TYR A 100 -18.03 10.82 -12.68
C TYR A 100 -17.68 11.75 -13.84
N MET A 101 -17.99 11.33 -15.06
CA MET A 101 -17.68 12.08 -16.27
C MET A 101 -18.44 13.40 -16.32
N LEU A 102 -17.75 14.47 -16.70
CA LEU A 102 -18.32 15.81 -16.89
C LEU A 102 -18.65 16.10 -18.36
N VAL A 103 -18.09 15.32 -19.26
CA VAL A 103 -18.33 15.42 -20.71
C VAL A 103 -18.86 14.09 -21.21
N ASP A 104 -19.93 14.15 -22.01
CA ASP A 104 -20.48 13.02 -22.76
C ASP A 104 -19.89 13.06 -24.16
N GLY A 105 -19.03 12.07 -24.47
CA GLY A 105 -18.28 11.98 -25.71
C GLY A 105 -18.86 10.96 -26.68
N GLN A 106 -18.87 11.30 -27.99
CA GLN A 106 -19.23 10.40 -29.07
C GLN A 106 -18.05 10.21 -30.03
N GLY A 107 -17.65 8.95 -30.21
CA GLY A 107 -16.49 8.59 -31.02
C GLY A 107 -15.38 7.96 -30.16
N ASN A 108 -14.16 7.89 -30.68
CA ASN A 108 -13.04 7.32 -29.95
C ASN A 108 -12.32 8.38 -29.09
N PHE A 109 -12.54 8.29 -27.78
CA PHE A 109 -11.87 9.11 -26.74
C PHE A 109 -10.70 8.40 -26.06
N GLY A 110 -10.10 7.40 -26.71
CA GLY A 110 -9.03 6.59 -26.15
C GLY A 110 -9.54 5.40 -25.36
N SER A 111 -8.61 4.54 -24.92
CA SER A 111 -8.91 3.32 -24.15
C SER A 111 -7.99 3.17 -22.94
N ILE A 112 -8.33 2.24 -22.07
CA ILE A 112 -7.50 1.84 -20.92
C ILE A 112 -6.19 1.15 -21.38
N ASP A 113 -6.13 0.70 -22.63
CA ASP A 113 -4.93 0.17 -23.28
C ASP A 113 -3.91 1.24 -23.66
N GLY A 114 -4.31 2.51 -23.52
CA GLY A 114 -3.46 3.65 -23.82
C GLY A 114 -3.56 4.12 -25.27
N ASP A 115 -4.58 3.68 -26.00
CA ASP A 115 -4.88 4.23 -27.32
C ASP A 115 -5.18 5.71 -27.21
N SER A 116 -4.63 6.49 -28.12
CA SER A 116 -4.90 7.90 -28.20
C SER A 116 -6.32 8.15 -28.69
N ALA A 117 -6.95 9.24 -28.21
CA ALA A 117 -8.20 9.70 -28.77
C ALA A 117 -8.04 10.02 -30.27
N ALA A 118 -9.11 9.82 -31.06
CA ALA A 118 -9.15 10.23 -32.44
C ALA A 118 -8.99 11.76 -32.55
N ALA A 119 -8.49 12.27 -33.67
CA ALA A 119 -8.35 13.72 -33.86
C ALA A 119 -9.69 14.45 -33.63
N MET A 120 -9.63 15.66 -33.04
CA MET A 120 -10.81 16.44 -32.60
C MET A 120 -11.84 16.73 -33.69
N ARG A 121 -11.47 16.60 -34.97
CA ARG A 121 -12.41 16.74 -36.12
C ARG A 121 -13.34 15.54 -36.28
N TYR A 122 -12.99 14.38 -35.69
CA TYR A 122 -13.79 13.16 -35.77
C TYR A 122 -14.65 12.93 -34.54
N THR A 123 -14.19 13.39 -33.35
CA THR A 123 -14.92 13.25 -32.11
C THR A 123 -15.95 14.35 -31.92
N GLU A 124 -16.99 14.04 -31.17
CA GLU A 124 -18.06 14.96 -30.81
C GLU A 124 -18.28 14.90 -29.30
N ALA A 125 -18.70 16.02 -28.70
CA ALA A 125 -18.89 16.11 -27.25
C ALA A 125 -20.07 17.03 -26.92
N ARG A 126 -20.65 16.78 -25.75
CA ARG A 126 -21.59 17.65 -25.04
C ARG A 126 -21.40 17.50 -23.53
N MET A 127 -21.98 18.38 -22.74
CA MET A 127 -21.94 18.23 -21.29
C MET A 127 -22.71 17.00 -20.81
N SER A 128 -22.21 16.33 -19.79
CA SER A 128 -22.96 15.31 -19.08
C SER A 128 -24.08 15.93 -18.25
N ARG A 129 -25.04 15.13 -17.78
CA ARG A 129 -26.11 15.62 -16.89
C ARG A 129 -25.54 16.17 -15.59
N LEU A 130 -24.53 15.51 -15.00
CA LEU A 130 -23.89 15.95 -13.76
C LEU A 130 -23.12 17.26 -13.92
N ALA A 131 -22.56 17.56 -15.11
CA ALA A 131 -21.87 18.82 -15.37
C ALA A 131 -22.81 20.05 -15.26
N HIS A 132 -24.12 19.88 -15.46
CA HIS A 132 -25.07 20.96 -15.23
C HIS A 132 -25.17 21.35 -13.76
N GLU A 133 -24.99 20.41 -12.83
CA GLU A 133 -25.00 20.67 -11.38
C GLU A 133 -23.75 21.47 -10.92
N LEU A 134 -22.64 21.44 -11.69
CA LEU A 134 -21.49 22.32 -11.45
C LEU A 134 -21.80 23.78 -11.80
N MET A 135 -22.65 24.03 -12.80
CA MET A 135 -22.96 25.36 -13.31
C MET A 135 -24.36 25.85 -12.96
N ALA A 136 -25.07 25.07 -12.14
CA ALA A 136 -26.42 25.43 -11.73
C ALA A 136 -26.48 26.84 -11.14
N ASP A 137 -27.39 27.65 -11.63
CA ASP A 137 -27.61 29.04 -11.17
C ASP A 137 -26.46 30.02 -11.48
N ILE A 138 -25.57 29.74 -12.44
CA ILE A 138 -24.43 30.62 -12.81
C ILE A 138 -24.92 31.97 -13.38
N ASP A 139 -26.11 32.01 -13.97
CA ASP A 139 -26.79 33.19 -14.53
C ASP A 139 -27.45 34.07 -13.48
N LYS A 140 -27.39 33.67 -12.18
CA LYS A 140 -28.03 34.35 -11.07
C LYS A 140 -27.05 35.13 -10.16
N GLU A 141 -25.96 35.61 -10.71
CA GLU A 141 -24.91 36.38 -9.97
C GLU A 141 -24.34 35.62 -8.74
N THR A 142 -24.33 34.28 -8.78
CA THR A 142 -23.93 33.42 -7.67
C THR A 142 -22.42 33.39 -7.45
N VAL A 143 -21.63 33.68 -8.47
CA VAL A 143 -20.16 33.71 -8.47
C VAL A 143 -19.64 34.97 -9.15
N ASP A 144 -18.38 35.33 -8.86
CA ASP A 144 -17.75 36.45 -9.49
C ASP A 144 -17.19 36.10 -10.86
N PHE A 145 -17.22 37.07 -11.77
CA PHE A 145 -16.68 37.01 -13.10
C PHE A 145 -15.46 37.91 -13.19
N GLN A 146 -14.48 37.49 -13.97
CA GLN A 146 -13.29 38.29 -14.31
C GLN A 146 -13.12 38.44 -15.81
N PRO A 147 -12.46 39.50 -16.29
CA PRO A 147 -12.11 39.61 -17.68
C PRO A 147 -11.20 38.45 -18.13
N ASN A 148 -11.38 37.98 -19.35
CA ASN A 148 -10.49 37.04 -19.99
C ASN A 148 -9.11 37.70 -20.34
N TYR A 149 -8.24 36.96 -21.03
CA TYR A 149 -6.86 37.40 -21.34
C TYR A 149 -6.78 38.65 -22.25
N ASP A 150 -7.81 38.99 -23.04
CA ASP A 150 -7.87 40.15 -23.92
C ASP A 150 -8.95 41.19 -23.51
N GLU A 151 -9.54 41.00 -22.31
CA GLU A 151 -10.55 41.89 -21.69
C GLU A 151 -11.84 42.08 -22.51
N LYS A 152 -12.13 41.17 -23.47
CA LYS A 152 -13.33 41.26 -24.30
C LYS A 152 -14.48 40.42 -23.82
N GLU A 153 -14.18 39.32 -23.13
CA GLU A 153 -15.16 38.39 -22.60
C GLU A 153 -14.98 38.23 -21.06
N LEU A 154 -16.02 37.77 -20.40
CA LEU A 154 -15.99 37.46 -18.97
C LEU A 154 -15.96 35.98 -18.77
N GLU A 155 -15.16 35.51 -17.81
CA GLU A 155 -15.13 34.14 -17.37
C GLU A 155 -15.39 34.03 -15.86
N PRO A 156 -16.03 32.95 -15.36
CA PRO A 156 -16.27 32.77 -13.94
C PRO A 156 -14.97 32.44 -13.21
N THR A 157 -14.77 33.06 -12.02
CA THR A 157 -13.61 32.78 -11.17
C THR A 157 -13.71 31.38 -10.53
N VAL A 158 -14.93 30.90 -10.28
CA VAL A 158 -15.27 29.61 -9.68
C VAL A 158 -16.64 29.19 -10.18
N MET A 159 -16.94 27.88 -10.21
CA MET A 159 -18.26 27.36 -10.51
C MET A 159 -19.14 27.31 -9.26
N PRO A 160 -20.48 27.54 -9.39
CA PRO A 160 -21.39 27.50 -8.24
C PRO A 160 -21.57 26.11 -7.62
N THR A 161 -21.17 25.06 -8.21
CA THR A 161 -21.21 23.64 -7.93
C THR A 161 -22.15 23.17 -6.81
N ARG A 162 -23.05 22.22 -7.10
CA ARG A 162 -23.99 21.64 -6.11
C ARG A 162 -23.48 20.39 -5.40
N PHE A 163 -22.31 19.90 -5.74
CA PHE A 163 -21.68 18.72 -5.12
C PHE A 163 -20.18 18.93 -4.93
N PRO A 164 -19.52 18.23 -3.99
CA PRO A 164 -18.11 18.42 -3.65
C PRO A 164 -17.19 17.79 -4.72
N ASN A 165 -17.14 18.41 -5.91
CA ASN A 165 -16.44 17.87 -7.08
C ASN A 165 -14.95 17.61 -6.83
N LEU A 166 -14.27 18.37 -5.96
CA LEU A 166 -12.88 18.16 -5.61
C LEU A 166 -12.64 16.78 -5.01
N LEU A 167 -13.53 16.30 -4.14
CA LEU A 167 -13.46 14.96 -3.56
C LEU A 167 -13.98 13.92 -4.55
N VAL A 168 -15.12 14.18 -5.19
CA VAL A 168 -15.82 13.21 -6.04
C VAL A 168 -14.97 12.78 -7.24
N ASN A 169 -14.35 13.72 -7.95
CA ASN A 169 -13.50 13.43 -9.11
C ASN A 169 -12.00 13.47 -8.82
N GLY A 170 -11.61 14.01 -7.66
CA GLY A 170 -10.21 14.21 -7.33
C GLY A 170 -9.50 15.21 -8.25
N SER A 171 -8.21 15.35 -8.08
CA SER A 171 -7.36 16.15 -8.97
C SER A 171 -5.90 15.73 -8.83
N ALA A 172 -5.16 15.66 -9.95
CA ALA A 172 -3.72 15.44 -9.96
C ALA A 172 -3.04 16.55 -10.73
N GLY A 173 -1.94 17.12 -10.22
CA GLY A 173 -1.22 18.19 -10.86
C GLY A 173 0.16 18.42 -10.28
N ILE A 174 1.09 18.87 -11.12
CA ILE A 174 2.46 19.18 -10.74
C ILE A 174 2.68 20.68 -10.98
N ALA A 175 3.00 21.41 -9.92
CA ALA A 175 3.33 22.83 -9.94
C ALA A 175 4.82 23.05 -9.60
N VAL A 176 5.24 24.30 -9.52
CA VAL A 176 6.59 24.64 -9.11
C VAL A 176 6.73 24.45 -7.60
N GLY A 177 7.61 23.54 -7.17
CA GLY A 177 7.88 23.25 -5.76
C GLY A 177 6.78 22.50 -5.01
N MET A 178 5.66 22.17 -5.63
CA MET A 178 4.57 21.41 -5.02
C MET A 178 3.78 20.60 -6.06
N ALA A 179 3.06 19.58 -5.58
CA ALA A 179 2.17 18.79 -6.39
C ALA A 179 0.86 18.56 -5.64
N THR A 180 -0.20 18.26 -6.37
CA THR A 180 -1.46 17.77 -5.80
C THR A 180 -1.79 16.41 -6.37
N ASN A 181 -2.33 15.51 -5.54
CA ASN A 181 -2.84 14.21 -5.96
C ASN A 181 -3.97 13.79 -5.01
N ILE A 182 -5.16 14.27 -5.32
CA ILE A 182 -6.38 14.04 -4.54
C ILE A 182 -7.11 12.87 -5.19
N PRO A 183 -7.36 11.77 -4.45
CA PRO A 183 -8.07 10.62 -5.01
C PRO A 183 -9.55 10.93 -5.23
N PRO A 184 -10.20 10.26 -6.19
CA PRO A 184 -11.65 10.33 -6.38
C PRO A 184 -12.38 9.55 -5.27
N HIS A 185 -13.67 9.93 -5.02
CA HIS A 185 -14.52 9.33 -4.01
C HIS A 185 -15.94 9.07 -4.54
N ASN A 186 -16.66 8.23 -3.85
CA ASN A 186 -18.07 7.98 -4.17
C ASN A 186 -18.93 9.24 -3.88
N LEU A 187 -19.83 9.57 -4.80
CA LEU A 187 -20.69 10.76 -4.70
C LEU A 187 -21.63 10.68 -3.50
N SER A 188 -22.29 9.53 -3.31
CA SER A 188 -23.24 9.32 -2.22
C SER A 188 -22.58 9.43 -0.85
N GLU A 189 -21.37 8.87 -0.69
CA GLU A 189 -20.56 8.94 0.52
C GLU A 189 -20.13 10.38 0.80
N SER A 190 -19.61 11.08 -0.22
CA SER A 190 -19.16 12.47 -0.09
C SER A 190 -20.31 13.41 0.28
N ILE A 191 -21.49 13.22 -0.29
CA ILE A 191 -22.70 13.99 0.06
C ILE A 191 -23.15 13.67 1.49
N ASN A 192 -23.15 12.40 1.90
CA ASN A 192 -23.49 12.01 3.27
C ASN A 192 -22.56 12.68 4.29
N ALA A 193 -21.26 12.74 4.02
CA ALA A 193 -20.31 13.44 4.88
C ALA A 193 -20.53 14.96 4.92
N CYS A 194 -20.91 15.58 3.78
CA CYS A 194 -21.32 16.99 3.77
C CYS A 194 -22.54 17.23 4.66
N ILE A 195 -23.55 16.36 4.57
CA ILE A 195 -24.77 16.44 5.40
C ILE A 195 -24.42 16.25 6.87
N ALA A 196 -23.60 15.26 7.22
CA ALA A 196 -23.13 15.04 8.59
C ALA A 196 -22.39 16.25 9.15
N LEU A 197 -21.56 16.93 8.33
CA LEU A 197 -20.86 18.16 8.71
C LEU A 197 -21.83 19.34 8.90
N ILE A 198 -22.89 19.44 8.10
CA ILE A 198 -23.94 20.46 8.25
C ILE A 198 -24.73 20.24 9.55
N ASP A 199 -25.10 18.98 9.82
CA ASP A 199 -25.88 18.60 11.01
C ASP A 199 -25.03 18.69 12.31
N ASN A 200 -23.71 18.43 12.23
CA ASN A 200 -22.74 18.53 13.34
C ASN A 200 -21.45 19.19 12.88
N PRO A 201 -21.30 20.53 13.02
CA PRO A 201 -20.08 21.26 12.62
C PRO A 201 -18.81 20.85 13.40
N ASP A 202 -18.96 20.29 14.59
CA ASP A 202 -17.84 19.86 15.43
C ASP A 202 -17.34 18.44 15.12
N ILE A 203 -17.99 17.70 14.19
CA ILE A 203 -17.57 16.37 13.78
C ILE A 203 -16.09 16.38 13.38
N ASP A 204 -15.31 15.44 13.91
CA ASP A 204 -13.90 15.30 13.60
C ASP A 204 -13.67 14.48 12.29
N VAL A 205 -12.39 14.32 11.92
CA VAL A 205 -12.05 13.57 10.69
C VAL A 205 -12.45 12.11 10.82
N ASP A 206 -12.35 11.53 12.01
CA ASP A 206 -12.68 10.12 12.24
C ASP A 206 -14.19 9.87 12.14
N GLY A 207 -15.02 10.76 12.66
CA GLY A 207 -16.46 10.71 12.47
C GLY A 207 -16.87 10.91 11.00
N LEU A 208 -16.14 11.73 10.23
CA LEU A 208 -16.37 11.87 8.79
C LEU A 208 -15.99 10.60 8.01
N MET A 209 -15.00 9.85 8.49
CA MET A 209 -14.59 8.57 7.87
C MET A 209 -15.64 7.47 7.99
N GLU A 210 -16.60 7.56 8.91
CA GLU A 210 -17.76 6.65 8.94
C GLU A 210 -18.63 6.79 7.68
N TYR A 211 -18.66 7.99 7.09
CA TYR A 211 -19.40 8.28 5.85
C TYR A 211 -18.53 8.12 4.59
N ILE A 212 -17.24 8.41 4.66
CA ILE A 212 -16.27 8.26 3.56
C ILE A 212 -15.17 7.30 4.01
N PRO A 213 -15.35 5.99 3.89
CA PRO A 213 -14.38 4.99 4.35
C PRO A 213 -13.07 5.01 3.58
N GLY A 214 -13.04 5.56 2.36
CA GLY A 214 -11.85 5.65 1.54
C GLY A 214 -12.10 6.14 0.12
N PRO A 215 -11.05 6.27 -0.70
CA PRO A 215 -11.14 6.57 -2.12
C PRO A 215 -12.00 5.55 -2.88
N ASP A 216 -12.62 5.99 -3.99
CA ASP A 216 -13.40 5.16 -4.89
C ASP A 216 -12.95 5.42 -6.33
N PHE A 217 -12.13 4.53 -6.86
CA PHE A 217 -11.49 4.71 -8.16
C PHE A 217 -12.39 4.31 -9.33
N PRO A 218 -12.31 5.00 -10.48
CA PRO A 218 -13.12 4.68 -11.66
C PRO A 218 -12.86 3.28 -12.22
N THR A 219 -11.63 2.76 -12.07
CA THR A 219 -11.22 1.41 -12.51
C THR A 219 -11.41 0.34 -11.45
N ALA A 220 -12.14 0.66 -10.37
CA ALA A 220 -12.38 -0.22 -9.23
C ALA A 220 -11.08 -0.69 -8.54
N GLY A 221 -10.83 -2.00 -8.46
CA GLY A 221 -9.68 -2.56 -7.76
C GLY A 221 -9.88 -2.67 -6.25
N ILE A 222 -8.86 -3.15 -5.56
CA ILE A 222 -8.89 -3.43 -4.13
C ILE A 222 -7.88 -2.54 -3.41
N ILE A 223 -8.34 -1.75 -2.45
CA ILE A 223 -7.44 -1.04 -1.52
C ILE A 223 -7.04 -2.02 -0.41
N ASN A 224 -5.74 -2.21 -0.25
CA ASN A 224 -5.18 -3.10 0.77
C ASN A 224 -4.61 -2.28 1.94
N GLY A 225 -5.26 -2.40 3.11
CA GLY A 225 -4.93 -1.65 4.31
C GLY A 225 -5.55 -0.24 4.38
N THR A 226 -5.93 0.20 5.57
CA THR A 226 -6.60 1.48 5.83
C THR A 226 -5.68 2.57 6.38
N ALA A 227 -4.49 2.22 6.88
CA ALA A 227 -3.55 3.16 7.51
C ALA A 227 -3.19 4.34 6.59
N GLY A 228 -3.00 4.08 5.29
CA GLY A 228 -2.71 5.12 4.31
C GLY A 228 -3.89 6.08 4.06
N ILE A 229 -5.13 5.59 4.15
CA ILE A 229 -6.35 6.40 4.07
C ILE A 229 -6.46 7.31 5.30
N VAL A 230 -6.35 6.72 6.50
CA VAL A 230 -6.40 7.46 7.77
C VAL A 230 -5.35 8.58 7.81
N ALA A 231 -4.10 8.26 7.45
CA ALA A 231 -3.04 9.25 7.36
C ALA A 231 -3.37 10.36 6.35
N GLY A 232 -3.87 9.99 5.16
CA GLY A 232 -4.28 10.92 4.12
C GLY A 232 -5.36 11.87 4.58
N TYR A 233 -6.42 11.37 5.20
CA TYR A 233 -7.56 12.16 5.62
C TYR A 233 -7.28 13.06 6.83
N ARG A 234 -6.44 12.61 7.77
CA ARG A 234 -6.05 13.42 8.93
C ARG A 234 -5.01 14.49 8.61
N THR A 235 -4.02 14.17 7.77
CA THR A 235 -2.85 15.03 7.53
C THR A 235 -2.77 15.64 6.13
N GLY A 236 -3.63 15.23 5.21
CA GLY A 236 -3.55 15.57 3.80
C GLY A 236 -2.49 14.78 3.01
N ARG A 237 -1.75 13.86 3.66
CA ARG A 237 -0.73 13.01 3.01
C ARG A 237 -0.86 11.57 3.43
N GLY A 238 -0.85 10.66 2.46
CA GLY A 238 -0.96 9.23 2.73
C GLY A 238 -0.49 8.40 1.55
N ARG A 239 -0.34 7.08 1.77
CA ARG A 239 0.00 6.11 0.72
C ARG A 239 -1.04 5.00 0.75
N VAL A 240 -1.79 4.86 -0.32
CA VAL A 240 -2.81 3.83 -0.46
C VAL A 240 -2.33 2.81 -1.47
N ARG A 241 -2.31 1.54 -1.08
CA ARG A 241 -1.98 0.43 -2.00
C ARG A 241 -3.25 -0.02 -2.69
N ILE A 242 -3.19 -0.06 -4.01
CA ILE A 242 -4.29 -0.49 -4.88
C ILE A 242 -3.83 -1.75 -5.59
N ARG A 243 -4.57 -2.84 -5.44
CA ARG A 243 -4.35 -4.11 -6.14
C ARG A 243 -5.38 -4.32 -7.24
N ALA A 244 -4.93 -4.96 -8.30
CA ALA A 244 -5.81 -5.55 -9.30
C ALA A 244 -6.72 -6.60 -8.65
N LYS A 245 -7.96 -6.69 -9.09
CA LYS A 245 -8.85 -7.78 -8.71
C LYS A 245 -8.56 -8.97 -9.61
N ALA A 246 -8.17 -10.07 -9.00
CA ALA A 246 -7.82 -11.29 -9.68
C ALA A 246 -8.44 -12.49 -8.96
N ASP A 247 -9.03 -13.38 -9.73
CA ASP A 247 -9.64 -14.62 -9.27
C ASP A 247 -8.86 -15.82 -9.87
N ILE A 248 -8.78 -16.93 -9.14
CA ILE A 248 -8.14 -18.15 -9.59
C ILE A 248 -9.23 -19.13 -10.02
N GLU A 249 -9.25 -19.47 -11.29
CA GLU A 249 -10.14 -20.47 -11.86
C GLU A 249 -9.39 -21.80 -12.04
N VAL A 250 -10.00 -22.90 -11.60
CA VAL A 250 -9.45 -24.24 -11.80
C VAL A 250 -10.30 -24.95 -12.88
N ALA A 251 -9.69 -25.28 -13.99
CA ALA A 251 -10.36 -25.99 -15.07
C ALA A 251 -10.56 -27.48 -14.73
N ASP A 252 -11.48 -28.18 -15.44
CA ASP A 252 -11.81 -29.61 -15.24
C ASP A 252 -10.58 -30.55 -15.37
N ASN A 253 -9.54 -30.13 -16.09
CA ASN A 253 -8.29 -30.84 -16.26
C ASN A 253 -7.26 -30.59 -15.14
N GLY A 254 -7.65 -29.87 -14.07
CA GLY A 254 -6.80 -29.51 -12.93
C GLY A 254 -5.76 -28.42 -13.24
N ARG A 255 -5.90 -27.67 -14.33
CA ARG A 255 -5.07 -26.48 -14.60
C ARG A 255 -5.65 -25.27 -13.91
N GLU A 256 -4.79 -24.49 -13.30
CA GLU A 256 -5.14 -23.22 -12.70
C GLU A 256 -4.90 -22.06 -13.67
N SER A 257 -5.76 -21.07 -13.60
CA SER A 257 -5.65 -19.83 -14.39
C SER A 257 -5.98 -18.63 -13.51
N ILE A 258 -5.24 -17.55 -13.66
CA ILE A 258 -5.50 -16.28 -12.97
C ILE A 258 -6.26 -15.40 -13.96
N ILE A 259 -7.43 -14.93 -13.53
CA ILE A 259 -8.30 -14.04 -14.30
C ILE A 259 -8.27 -12.65 -13.64
N VAL A 260 -7.74 -11.64 -14.33
CA VAL A 260 -7.72 -10.27 -13.84
C VAL A 260 -8.86 -9.49 -14.47
N THR A 261 -9.79 -9.00 -13.64
CA THR A 261 -10.99 -8.27 -14.05
C THR A 261 -10.91 -6.78 -13.82
N GLU A 262 -10.07 -6.32 -12.89
CA GLU A 262 -9.88 -4.91 -12.56
C GLU A 262 -8.40 -4.62 -12.35
N ILE A 263 -7.94 -3.45 -12.78
CA ILE A 263 -6.54 -3.00 -12.62
C ILE A 263 -6.48 -1.71 -11.80
N PRO A 264 -5.35 -1.43 -11.13
CA PRO A 264 -5.19 -0.22 -10.35
C PRO A 264 -5.37 1.05 -11.18
N TYR A 265 -5.87 2.10 -10.54
CA TYR A 265 -6.11 3.39 -11.17
C TYR A 265 -4.86 3.98 -11.82
N GLN A 266 -5.00 4.53 -13.02
CA GLN A 266 -3.94 5.09 -13.87
C GLN A 266 -2.91 4.07 -14.40
N VAL A 267 -3.16 2.78 -14.29
CA VAL A 267 -2.35 1.73 -14.92
C VAL A 267 -2.85 1.50 -16.36
N ASN A 268 -1.90 1.40 -17.28
CA ASN A 268 -2.16 1.05 -18.68
C ASN A 268 -2.17 -0.47 -18.83
N LYS A 269 -3.30 -1.04 -19.32
CA LYS A 269 -3.50 -2.50 -19.43
C LYS A 269 -2.49 -3.15 -20.40
N ALA A 270 -2.30 -2.59 -21.58
CA ALA A 270 -1.39 -3.15 -22.58
C ALA A 270 0.06 -3.20 -22.07
N ARG A 271 0.54 -2.12 -21.44
CA ARG A 271 1.89 -2.08 -20.84
C ARG A 271 2.02 -3.04 -19.67
N LEU A 272 0.96 -3.26 -18.90
CA LEU A 272 0.96 -4.26 -17.83
C LEU A 272 1.15 -5.66 -18.42
N ILE A 273 0.41 -6.02 -19.47
CA ILE A 273 0.52 -7.31 -20.17
C ILE A 273 1.92 -7.47 -20.77
N GLU A 274 2.44 -6.45 -21.47
CA GLU A 274 3.81 -6.44 -21.99
C GLU A 274 4.86 -6.68 -20.89
N LYS A 275 4.71 -6.02 -19.73
CA LYS A 275 5.63 -6.18 -18.60
C LYS A 275 5.59 -7.57 -18.00
N ILE A 276 4.41 -8.19 -17.89
CA ILE A 276 4.27 -9.58 -17.45
C ILE A 276 5.01 -10.50 -18.43
N ALA A 277 4.78 -10.35 -19.73
CA ALA A 277 5.43 -11.15 -20.77
C ALA A 277 6.97 -10.99 -20.76
N GLU A 278 7.47 -9.77 -20.51
CA GLU A 278 8.90 -9.50 -20.34
C GLU A 278 9.50 -10.26 -19.14
N LEU A 279 8.85 -10.20 -17.96
CA LEU A 279 9.31 -10.89 -16.76
C LEU A 279 9.31 -12.42 -16.92
N VAL A 280 8.32 -12.97 -17.64
CA VAL A 280 8.29 -14.40 -17.98
C VAL A 280 9.45 -14.77 -18.92
N LYS A 281 9.73 -13.95 -19.94
CA LYS A 281 10.86 -14.16 -20.87
C LYS A 281 12.21 -14.07 -20.16
N GLU A 282 12.35 -13.14 -19.21
CA GLU A 282 13.55 -12.97 -18.38
C GLU A 282 13.68 -14.02 -17.27
N LYS A 283 12.71 -14.93 -17.14
CA LYS A 283 12.64 -15.94 -16.07
C LYS A 283 12.68 -15.35 -14.66
N LYS A 284 12.13 -14.16 -14.48
CA LYS A 284 11.93 -13.54 -13.17
C LYS A 284 10.63 -14.00 -12.52
N ILE A 285 9.62 -14.32 -13.36
CA ILE A 285 8.38 -14.98 -12.96
C ILE A 285 8.34 -16.29 -13.74
N GLU A 286 8.38 -17.38 -13.03
CA GLU A 286 8.20 -18.73 -13.57
C GLU A 286 6.76 -19.19 -13.33
N GLY A 287 6.32 -20.28 -13.93
CA GLY A 287 4.98 -20.83 -13.70
C GLY A 287 3.90 -20.39 -14.69
N ILE A 288 4.10 -19.39 -15.53
CA ILE A 288 3.11 -18.94 -16.54
C ILE A 288 3.31 -19.72 -17.85
N SER A 289 2.22 -20.34 -18.36
CA SER A 289 2.24 -21.05 -19.65
C SER A 289 1.73 -20.17 -20.79
N GLU A 290 0.66 -19.40 -20.57
CA GLU A 290 0.04 -18.55 -21.58
C GLU A 290 -0.47 -17.25 -20.97
N LEU A 291 -0.43 -16.16 -21.74
CA LEU A 291 -0.92 -14.84 -21.36
C LEU A 291 -1.73 -14.27 -22.52
N ARG A 292 -3.01 -13.97 -22.29
CA ARG A 292 -3.93 -13.44 -23.30
C ARG A 292 -4.74 -12.27 -22.76
N ASP A 293 -5.08 -11.34 -23.63
CA ASP A 293 -6.07 -10.33 -23.39
C ASP A 293 -7.40 -10.78 -24.01
N GLU A 294 -8.36 -11.09 -23.17
CA GLU A 294 -9.71 -11.52 -23.54
C GLU A 294 -10.76 -10.42 -23.25
N SER A 295 -10.30 -9.17 -23.05
CA SER A 295 -11.19 -8.05 -22.77
C SER A 295 -12.09 -7.76 -23.96
N ASP A 296 -13.37 -7.51 -23.68
CA ASP A 296 -14.37 -7.18 -24.68
C ASP A 296 -15.26 -5.99 -24.22
N LYS A 297 -16.40 -5.79 -24.90
CA LYS A 297 -17.38 -4.74 -24.55
C LYS A 297 -18.06 -4.95 -23.19
N ASP A 298 -18.06 -6.17 -22.67
CA ASP A 298 -18.74 -6.55 -21.43
C ASP A 298 -17.81 -6.37 -20.20
N GLY A 299 -16.48 -6.27 -20.45
CA GLY A 299 -15.51 -5.98 -19.39
C GLY A 299 -14.07 -6.31 -19.72
N MET A 300 -13.21 -6.00 -18.76
CA MET A 300 -11.80 -6.35 -18.79
C MET A 300 -11.60 -7.79 -18.35
N ARG A 301 -10.80 -8.56 -19.11
CA ARG A 301 -10.42 -9.93 -18.78
C ARG A 301 -9.00 -10.20 -19.28
N ILE A 302 -8.02 -10.22 -18.36
CA ILE A 302 -6.67 -10.69 -18.67
C ILE A 302 -6.58 -12.12 -18.17
N TYR A 303 -6.29 -13.04 -19.08
CA TYR A 303 -6.19 -14.48 -18.84
C TYR A 303 -4.73 -14.90 -18.73
N ILE A 304 -4.35 -15.50 -17.60
CA ILE A 304 -2.99 -15.98 -17.32
C ILE A 304 -3.07 -17.46 -16.94
N GLU A 305 -2.65 -18.36 -17.85
CA GLU A 305 -2.65 -19.79 -17.60
C GLU A 305 -1.37 -20.23 -16.88
N ILE A 306 -1.53 -21.04 -15.85
CA ILE A 306 -0.44 -21.54 -15.00
C ILE A 306 0.06 -22.89 -15.50
N LYS A 307 1.36 -23.14 -15.44
CA LYS A 307 1.96 -24.42 -15.76
C LYS A 307 1.52 -25.49 -14.76
N ARG A 308 1.39 -26.72 -15.24
CA ARG A 308 1.01 -27.86 -14.41
C ARG A 308 2.04 -28.09 -13.30
N GLY A 309 1.59 -28.10 -12.04
CA GLY A 309 2.44 -28.33 -10.88
C GLY A 309 2.97 -27.06 -10.20
N GLU A 310 2.63 -25.88 -10.74
CA GLU A 310 2.93 -24.59 -10.12
C GLU A 310 1.68 -24.05 -9.40
N SER A 311 1.86 -23.31 -8.32
CA SER A 311 0.77 -22.69 -7.55
C SER A 311 0.39 -21.33 -8.15
N ALA A 312 -0.90 -21.14 -8.48
CA ALA A 312 -1.41 -19.87 -8.96
C ALA A 312 -1.29 -18.75 -7.92
N GLU A 313 -1.42 -19.05 -6.63
CA GLU A 313 -1.27 -18.05 -5.55
C GLU A 313 0.14 -17.48 -5.50
N VAL A 314 1.17 -18.33 -5.57
CA VAL A 314 2.57 -17.90 -5.59
C VAL A 314 2.86 -17.03 -6.82
N VAL A 315 2.35 -17.43 -8.00
CA VAL A 315 2.51 -16.64 -9.22
C VAL A 315 1.77 -15.31 -9.11
N LEU A 316 0.55 -15.29 -8.58
CA LEU A 316 -0.24 -14.07 -8.37
C LEU A 316 0.48 -13.10 -7.42
N ASN A 317 1.03 -13.59 -6.33
CA ASN A 317 1.80 -12.79 -5.38
C ASN A 317 3.07 -12.19 -6.03
N ASN A 318 3.77 -12.98 -6.84
CA ASN A 318 4.90 -12.48 -7.64
C ASN A 318 4.48 -11.40 -8.64
N LEU A 319 3.30 -11.54 -9.27
CA LEU A 319 2.74 -10.53 -10.17
C LEU A 319 2.43 -9.22 -9.43
N TYR A 320 1.84 -9.27 -8.24
CA TYR A 320 1.63 -8.08 -7.40
C TYR A 320 2.93 -7.37 -7.03
N GLN A 321 3.96 -8.11 -6.68
CA GLN A 321 5.23 -7.52 -6.24
C GLN A 321 6.06 -6.95 -7.39
N GLN A 322 6.06 -7.59 -8.57
CA GLN A 322 6.98 -7.26 -9.66
C GLN A 322 6.34 -6.45 -10.79
N THR A 323 5.03 -6.23 -10.74
CA THR A 323 4.29 -5.53 -11.79
C THR A 323 3.37 -4.44 -11.22
N GLN A 324 2.71 -3.70 -12.11
CA GLN A 324 1.71 -2.70 -11.73
C GLN A 324 0.33 -3.33 -11.39
N MET A 325 0.24 -4.65 -11.21
CA MET A 325 -0.94 -5.27 -10.60
C MET A 325 -1.14 -4.82 -9.14
N GLU A 326 -0.07 -4.39 -8.46
CA GLU A 326 -0.15 -3.57 -7.26
C GLU A 326 0.53 -2.23 -7.52
N SER A 327 -0.11 -1.14 -7.19
CA SER A 327 0.43 0.21 -7.30
C SER A 327 0.16 1.02 -6.04
N VAL A 328 1.03 1.99 -5.76
CA VAL A 328 0.85 2.90 -4.61
C VAL A 328 0.35 4.24 -5.10
N PHE A 329 -0.85 4.62 -4.67
CA PHE A 329 -1.39 5.95 -4.86
C PHE A 329 -0.95 6.86 -3.70
N GLY A 330 -0.11 7.84 -4.00
CA GLY A 330 0.35 8.82 -3.02
C GLY A 330 -0.66 9.94 -2.85
N ILE A 331 -1.42 9.96 -1.77
CA ILE A 331 -2.35 11.05 -1.45
C ILE A 331 -1.55 12.31 -1.10
N ASN A 332 -1.91 13.44 -1.73
CA ASN A 332 -1.40 14.77 -1.40
C ASN A 332 -2.49 15.79 -1.68
N MET A 333 -3.23 16.16 -0.64
CA MET A 333 -4.47 16.97 -0.72
C MET A 333 -4.15 18.48 -0.72
N VAL A 334 -3.49 18.95 -1.77
CA VAL A 334 -3.17 20.38 -1.95
C VAL A 334 -4.18 21.00 -2.90
N ALA A 335 -4.85 22.08 -2.45
CA ALA A 335 -5.80 22.85 -3.25
C ALA A 335 -5.64 24.35 -2.98
N LEU A 336 -6.27 25.19 -3.81
CA LEU A 336 -6.29 26.63 -3.65
C LEU A 336 -7.44 27.04 -2.73
N VAL A 337 -7.12 27.69 -1.62
CA VAL A 337 -8.07 28.35 -0.73
C VAL A 337 -7.79 29.85 -0.79
N ASP A 338 -8.76 30.64 -1.23
CA ASP A 338 -8.62 32.09 -1.42
C ASP A 338 -7.36 32.48 -2.22
N GLY A 339 -7.11 31.72 -3.32
CA GLY A 339 -5.97 31.92 -4.21
C GLY A 339 -4.60 31.49 -3.67
N ARG A 340 -4.56 30.83 -2.50
CA ARG A 340 -3.31 30.35 -1.86
C ARG A 340 -3.28 28.82 -1.81
N PRO A 341 -2.16 28.17 -2.17
CA PRO A 341 -2.03 26.73 -2.04
C PRO A 341 -1.98 26.32 -0.57
N GLN A 342 -2.83 25.39 -0.19
CA GLN A 342 -2.92 24.84 1.16
C GLN A 342 -2.98 23.32 1.14
N LEU A 343 -2.23 22.67 2.03
CA LEU A 343 -2.42 21.25 2.32
C LEU A 343 -3.62 21.11 3.25
N MET A 344 -4.62 20.37 2.83
CA MET A 344 -5.91 20.26 3.51
C MET A 344 -6.13 18.83 4.03
N ASN A 345 -6.84 18.69 5.12
CA ASN A 345 -7.41 17.43 5.58
C ASN A 345 -8.84 17.26 5.02
N LEU A 346 -9.45 16.08 5.24
CA LEU A 346 -10.79 15.77 4.75
C LEU A 346 -11.85 16.79 5.22
N LYS A 347 -11.85 17.13 6.53
CA LYS A 347 -12.79 18.08 7.10
C LYS A 347 -12.68 19.46 6.46
N GLN A 348 -11.46 19.98 6.31
CA GLN A 348 -11.21 21.28 5.68
C GLN A 348 -11.71 21.37 4.25
N MET A 349 -11.59 20.27 3.47
CA MET A 349 -12.11 20.22 2.10
C MET A 349 -13.65 20.30 2.06
N LEU A 350 -14.31 19.56 2.93
CA LEU A 350 -15.78 19.61 3.05
C LEU A 350 -16.25 20.97 3.57
N GLU A 351 -15.56 21.55 4.54
CA GLU A 351 -15.85 22.91 5.06
C GLU A 351 -15.71 24.00 3.96
N ALA A 352 -14.67 23.89 3.12
CA ALA A 352 -14.48 24.82 1.99
C ALA A 352 -15.66 24.74 1.01
N PHE A 353 -16.12 23.52 0.70
CA PHE A 353 -17.28 23.30 -0.15
C PHE A 353 -18.57 23.83 0.49
N VAL A 354 -18.87 23.48 1.75
CA VAL A 354 -20.09 23.93 2.46
C VAL A 354 -20.13 25.45 2.58
N ARG A 355 -19.00 26.09 2.90
CA ARG A 355 -18.86 27.54 2.94
C ARG A 355 -19.20 28.17 1.57
N HIS A 356 -18.64 27.62 0.50
CA HIS A 356 -18.95 28.07 -0.86
C HIS A 356 -20.43 27.90 -1.20
N ARG A 357 -21.04 26.75 -0.83
CA ARG A 357 -22.49 26.56 -1.03
C ARG A 357 -23.35 27.58 -0.30
N ARG A 358 -22.97 27.93 0.95
CA ARG A 358 -23.68 28.98 1.71
C ARG A 358 -23.63 30.30 0.96
N GLU A 359 -22.47 30.70 0.45
CA GLU A 359 -22.33 31.94 -0.34
C GLU A 359 -23.17 31.91 -1.61
N VAL A 360 -23.09 30.82 -2.39
CA VAL A 360 -23.84 30.64 -3.65
C VAL A 360 -25.35 30.71 -3.40
N VAL A 361 -25.89 30.01 -2.40
CA VAL A 361 -27.31 30.01 -2.09
C VAL A 361 -27.75 31.39 -1.59
N THR A 362 -26.94 32.06 -0.78
CA THR A 362 -27.25 33.43 -0.32
C THR A 362 -27.32 34.39 -1.51
N ARG A 363 -26.31 34.40 -2.40
CA ARG A 363 -26.26 35.29 -3.57
C ARG A 363 -27.42 34.99 -4.55
N ARG A 364 -27.71 33.69 -4.78
CA ARG A 364 -28.87 33.29 -5.58
C ARG A 364 -30.19 33.82 -4.99
N THR A 365 -30.38 33.64 -3.68
CA THR A 365 -31.57 34.06 -2.98
C THR A 365 -31.74 35.60 -3.05
N VAL A 366 -30.67 36.36 -2.90
CA VAL A 366 -30.68 37.81 -3.08
C VAL A 366 -31.08 38.22 -4.52
N PHE A 367 -30.49 37.52 -5.53
CA PHE A 367 -30.85 37.78 -6.93
C PHE A 367 -32.33 37.47 -7.21
N GLU A 368 -32.79 36.31 -6.76
CA GLU A 368 -34.21 35.90 -6.94
C GLU A 368 -35.17 36.84 -6.18
N LEU A 369 -34.80 37.26 -4.96
CA LEU A 369 -35.57 38.21 -4.18
C LEU A 369 -35.65 39.58 -4.92
N ARG A 370 -34.52 40.08 -5.42
CA ARG A 370 -34.50 41.33 -6.19
C ARG A 370 -35.41 41.23 -7.42
N LYS A 371 -35.33 40.13 -8.17
CA LYS A 371 -36.17 39.88 -9.34
C LYS A 371 -37.65 39.71 -9.00
N ALA A 372 -37.92 38.99 -7.90
CA ALA A 372 -39.28 38.81 -7.39
C ALA A 372 -39.92 40.14 -6.93
N ARG A 373 -39.15 40.96 -6.15
CA ARG A 373 -39.59 42.29 -5.74
C ARG A 373 -39.85 43.22 -6.92
N ALA A 374 -38.97 43.22 -7.92
CA ALA A 374 -39.17 44.04 -9.15
C ALA A 374 -40.46 43.61 -9.91
N ARG A 375 -40.74 42.31 -9.99
CA ARG A 375 -41.99 41.81 -10.60
C ARG A 375 -43.23 42.12 -9.77
N ALA A 376 -43.17 41.92 -8.45
CA ALA A 376 -44.23 42.23 -7.50
C ALA A 376 -44.59 43.72 -7.59
N HIS A 377 -43.60 44.62 -7.61
CA HIS A 377 -43.80 46.04 -7.76
C HIS A 377 -44.55 46.45 -9.04
N VAL A 378 -44.27 45.78 -10.18
CA VAL A 378 -45.04 46.00 -11.42
C VAL A 378 -46.46 45.51 -11.24
N LEU A 379 -46.67 44.33 -10.65
CA LEU A 379 -48.02 43.75 -10.41
C LEU A 379 -48.87 44.59 -9.44
N GLU A 380 -48.25 45.20 -8.42
CA GLU A 380 -48.88 46.14 -7.51
C GLU A 380 -49.47 47.34 -8.30
N GLY A 381 -48.68 47.98 -9.13
CA GLY A 381 -49.09 49.08 -9.94
C GLY A 381 -50.24 48.71 -10.90
N LEU A 382 -50.15 47.52 -11.51
CA LEU A 382 -51.21 47.01 -12.38
C LEU A 382 -52.52 46.72 -11.60
N THR A 383 -52.42 46.15 -10.41
CA THR A 383 -53.62 45.88 -9.58
C THR A 383 -54.25 47.16 -9.04
N VAL A 384 -53.44 48.15 -8.67
CA VAL A 384 -53.94 49.49 -8.31
C VAL A 384 -54.61 50.15 -9.49
N ALA A 385 -54.05 50.05 -10.71
CA ALA A 385 -54.68 50.58 -11.91
C ALA A 385 -56.00 49.88 -12.23
N LEU A 386 -56.12 48.60 -12.01
CA LEU A 386 -57.40 47.87 -12.20
C LEU A 386 -58.45 48.23 -11.16
N ALA A 387 -58.04 48.50 -9.90
CA ALA A 387 -58.96 49.01 -8.89
C ALA A 387 -59.49 50.41 -9.20
N ASN A 388 -58.76 51.24 -9.96
CA ASN A 388 -59.09 52.58 -10.34
C ASN A 388 -59.28 52.71 -11.86
N ILE A 389 -59.84 51.71 -12.53
CA ILE A 389 -59.78 51.56 -14.00
C ILE A 389 -60.48 52.71 -14.75
N ASP A 390 -61.67 53.16 -14.27
CA ASP A 390 -62.40 54.19 -14.91
C ASP A 390 -61.69 55.53 -14.88
N GLU A 391 -61.16 55.91 -13.74
CA GLU A 391 -60.35 57.12 -13.58
C GLU A 391 -59.06 57.11 -14.35
N MET A 392 -58.41 55.93 -14.41
CA MET A 392 -57.18 55.74 -15.16
C MET A 392 -57.40 55.89 -16.68
N ILE A 393 -58.49 55.31 -17.21
CA ILE A 393 -58.86 55.46 -18.63
C ILE A 393 -59.22 56.88 -18.98
N GLU A 394 -59.93 57.61 -18.09
CA GLU A 394 -60.25 59.01 -18.31
C GLU A 394 -59.02 59.88 -18.30
N LEU A 395 -58.06 59.67 -17.39
CA LEU A 395 -56.78 60.38 -17.33
C LEU A 395 -55.96 60.15 -18.62
N ILE A 396 -55.88 58.92 -19.10
CA ILE A 396 -55.16 58.58 -20.32
C ILE A 396 -55.78 59.26 -21.56
N LYS A 397 -57.15 59.22 -21.67
CA LYS A 397 -57.90 59.81 -22.81
C LYS A 397 -57.74 61.32 -22.83
N THR A 398 -57.68 61.97 -21.68
CA THR A 398 -57.61 63.43 -21.55
C THR A 398 -56.20 63.98 -21.63
N SER A 399 -55.16 63.13 -21.70
CA SER A 399 -53.76 63.49 -21.78
C SER A 399 -53.33 63.64 -23.25
N PRO A 400 -52.61 64.69 -23.62
CA PRO A 400 -52.23 64.98 -25.00
C PRO A 400 -51.18 64.01 -25.58
N ASN A 401 -50.37 63.40 -24.72
CA ASN A 401 -49.33 62.47 -25.06
C ASN A 401 -49.03 61.50 -23.92
N PRO A 402 -48.34 60.35 -24.16
CA PRO A 402 -48.02 59.35 -23.13
C PRO A 402 -47.18 59.90 -21.99
N ASN A 403 -46.27 60.85 -22.23
CA ASN A 403 -45.44 61.43 -21.21
C ASN A 403 -46.23 62.24 -20.20
N GLU A 404 -47.14 63.05 -20.68
CA GLU A 404 -48.02 63.82 -19.80
C GLU A 404 -49.02 62.94 -19.03
N ALA A 405 -49.53 61.86 -19.66
CA ALA A 405 -50.33 60.88 -18.99
C ALA A 405 -49.53 60.24 -17.80
N ARG A 406 -48.28 59.89 -18.05
CA ARG A 406 -47.37 59.35 -16.99
C ARG A 406 -47.18 60.32 -15.86
N GLU A 407 -46.84 61.62 -16.13
CA GLU A 407 -46.64 62.64 -15.14
C GLU A 407 -47.90 62.85 -14.28
N ARG A 408 -49.09 62.86 -14.91
CA ARG A 408 -50.36 62.97 -14.17
C ARG A 408 -50.65 61.74 -13.28
N MET A 409 -50.29 60.54 -13.74
CA MET A 409 -50.43 59.31 -12.96
C MET A 409 -49.50 59.37 -11.71
N LEU A 410 -48.26 59.88 -11.87
CA LEU A 410 -47.29 60.02 -10.81
C LEU A 410 -47.64 61.11 -9.80
N ALA A 411 -48.35 62.18 -10.25
CA ALA A 411 -48.76 63.29 -9.39
C ALA A 411 -49.94 63.00 -8.49
N ARG A 412 -50.65 61.90 -8.73
CA ARG A 412 -51.88 61.54 -8.02
C ARG A 412 -51.69 60.36 -7.09
N VAL A 413 -52.34 60.40 -5.90
CA VAL A 413 -52.44 59.32 -4.95
C VAL A 413 -53.72 58.48 -5.30
N TRP A 414 -53.55 57.19 -5.49
CA TRP A 414 -54.56 56.28 -5.94
C TRP A 414 -55.12 55.43 -4.77
N GLU A 415 -56.33 54.93 -4.92
CA GLU A 415 -56.86 53.96 -3.94
C GLU A 415 -56.13 52.63 -4.05
N PRO A 416 -55.61 52.12 -2.94
CA PRO A 416 -54.77 50.89 -3.02
C PRO A 416 -55.58 49.64 -3.33
N GLY A 417 -56.92 49.65 -3.19
CA GLY A 417 -57.76 48.48 -3.42
C GLY A 417 -57.33 47.24 -2.66
N LEU A 418 -57.30 46.07 -3.32
CA LEU A 418 -56.87 44.79 -2.75
C LEU A 418 -55.41 44.79 -2.33
N VAL A 419 -54.57 45.63 -3.00
CA VAL A 419 -53.11 45.70 -2.70
C VAL A 419 -52.84 46.16 -1.26
N GLY A 420 -53.66 47.10 -0.75
CA GLY A 420 -53.57 47.57 0.61
C GLY A 420 -53.76 46.49 1.69
N ALA A 421 -54.70 45.62 1.48
CA ALA A 421 -54.95 44.48 2.37
C ALA A 421 -53.83 43.40 2.27
N MET A 422 -53.33 43.14 1.07
CA MET A 422 -52.28 42.14 0.83
C MET A 422 -50.92 42.61 1.41
N LEU A 423 -50.55 43.88 1.20
CA LEU A 423 -49.33 44.45 1.79
C LEU A 423 -49.46 44.59 3.32
N GLY A 424 -50.64 44.85 3.84
CA GLY A 424 -50.90 44.83 5.28
C GLY A 424 -50.65 43.45 5.93
N ALA A 425 -50.97 42.36 5.22
CA ALA A 425 -50.77 41.00 5.68
C ALA A 425 -49.32 40.51 5.49
N ALA A 426 -48.64 40.91 4.40
CA ALA A 426 -47.29 40.49 4.09
C ALA A 426 -46.18 41.40 4.66
N GLY A 427 -46.52 42.57 5.18
CA GLY A 427 -45.62 43.63 5.53
C GLY A 427 -45.40 44.59 4.36
N ALA A 428 -45.68 45.92 4.58
CA ALA A 428 -45.64 46.93 3.55
C ALA A 428 -44.28 47.07 2.80
N GLU A 429 -43.20 46.59 3.42
CA GLU A 429 -41.84 46.64 2.85
C GLU A 429 -41.38 45.32 2.19
N ALA A 430 -42.15 44.23 2.37
CA ALA A 430 -41.72 42.92 1.91
C ALA A 430 -41.52 42.85 0.37
N SER A 431 -42.47 43.49 -0.38
CA SER A 431 -42.42 43.52 -1.86
C SER A 431 -41.71 44.78 -2.43
N ARG A 432 -41.23 45.66 -1.57
CA ARG A 432 -40.60 46.91 -1.99
C ARG A 432 -39.19 46.66 -2.54
N PRO A 433 -38.86 47.03 -3.79
CA PRO A 433 -37.48 47.09 -4.29
C PRO A 433 -36.62 48.03 -3.42
N GLU A 434 -35.35 47.67 -3.21
CA GLU A 434 -34.44 48.40 -2.36
C GLU A 434 -34.06 49.79 -2.90
N ASP A 435 -34.09 49.98 -4.22
CA ASP A 435 -33.68 51.20 -4.89
C ASP A 435 -34.81 52.25 -4.96
N LEU A 436 -36.01 51.98 -4.43
CA LEU A 436 -37.15 52.90 -4.51
C LEU A 436 -37.00 54.08 -3.54
N PRO A 437 -37.26 55.32 -4.04
CA PRO A 437 -37.25 56.53 -3.19
C PRO A 437 -38.26 56.45 -2.05
N LYS A 438 -37.92 57.05 -0.91
CA LYS A 438 -38.90 57.22 0.18
C LYS A 438 -40.02 58.09 -0.33
N GLY A 439 -41.30 57.71 -0.21
CA GLY A 439 -42.45 58.49 -0.61
C GLY A 439 -43.22 57.96 -1.80
N VAL A 440 -42.90 56.78 -2.30
CA VAL A 440 -43.69 56.06 -3.33
C VAL A 440 -44.19 54.70 -2.80
N GLY A 441 -45.20 54.11 -3.40
CA GLY A 441 -45.90 52.91 -2.89
C GLY A 441 -47.05 53.26 -1.94
N LEU A 442 -47.32 52.43 -0.95
CA LEU A 442 -48.39 52.62 0.03
C LEU A 442 -48.07 53.74 0.99
N ILE A 443 -48.78 54.88 1.02
CA ILE A 443 -48.52 56.05 1.85
C ILE A 443 -49.80 56.52 2.49
N GLY A 444 -49.87 56.51 3.82
CA GLY A 444 -50.99 57.12 4.57
C GLY A 444 -52.40 56.70 4.16
N GLY A 445 -52.58 55.49 3.66
CA GLY A 445 -53.82 54.91 3.19
C GLY A 445 -54.12 55.07 1.69
N GLY A 446 -53.24 55.69 0.90
CA GLY A 446 -53.26 55.75 -0.53
C GLY A 446 -52.00 55.09 -1.18
N TYR A 447 -52.01 54.96 -2.46
CA TYR A 447 -50.88 54.40 -3.22
C TYR A 447 -50.28 55.36 -4.22
N GLN A 448 -49.02 55.62 -4.12
CA GLN A 448 -48.23 56.49 -5.02
C GLN A 448 -47.49 55.65 -6.06
N LEU A 449 -47.88 55.80 -7.34
CA LEU A 449 -47.26 55.04 -8.42
C LEU A 449 -45.83 55.49 -8.68
N THR A 450 -45.01 54.56 -9.15
CA THR A 450 -43.65 54.83 -9.63
C THR A 450 -43.62 54.97 -11.18
N GLU A 451 -42.51 55.49 -11.70
CA GLU A 451 -42.35 55.70 -13.13
C GLU A 451 -42.42 54.37 -13.91
N ILE A 452 -41.80 53.31 -13.34
CA ILE A 452 -41.85 51.92 -13.88
C ILE A 452 -43.28 51.40 -13.93
N GLN A 453 -44.05 51.58 -12.88
CA GLN A 453 -45.48 51.19 -12.82
C GLN A 453 -46.33 51.98 -13.81
N ALA A 454 -46.18 53.31 -13.88
CA ALA A 454 -46.92 54.14 -14.79
C ALA A 454 -46.63 53.80 -16.27
N THR A 455 -45.39 53.47 -16.61
CA THR A 455 -45.00 53.02 -17.93
C THR A 455 -45.66 51.68 -18.28
N GLN A 456 -45.61 50.71 -17.35
CA GLN A 456 -46.22 49.40 -17.55
C GLN A 456 -47.77 49.44 -17.63
N ILE A 457 -48.40 50.40 -16.95
CA ILE A 457 -49.84 50.66 -17.08
C ILE A 457 -50.15 51.18 -18.45
N LEU A 458 -49.38 52.13 -18.99
CA LEU A 458 -49.59 52.67 -20.35
C LEU A 458 -49.31 51.63 -21.46
N GLU A 459 -48.45 50.69 -21.27
CA GLU A 459 -48.16 49.57 -22.17
C GLU A 459 -49.16 48.40 -22.05
N MET A 460 -50.09 48.49 -21.08
CA MET A 460 -51.05 47.41 -20.81
C MET A 460 -52.02 47.19 -22.00
N ARG A 461 -52.12 45.98 -22.48
CA ARG A 461 -53.02 45.61 -23.57
C ARG A 461 -54.43 45.49 -23.07
N LEU A 462 -55.41 45.96 -23.90
CA LEU A 462 -56.84 45.99 -23.53
C LEU A 462 -57.42 44.64 -23.12
N HIS A 463 -56.94 43.52 -23.63
CA HIS A 463 -57.43 42.20 -23.25
C HIS A 463 -57.13 41.86 -21.77
N ARG A 464 -56.11 42.50 -21.14
CA ARG A 464 -55.82 42.32 -19.71
C ARG A 464 -56.82 42.97 -18.76
N LEU A 465 -57.72 43.75 -19.29
CA LEU A 465 -58.78 44.39 -18.52
C LEU A 465 -60.00 43.47 -18.29
N THR A 466 -59.98 42.22 -18.83
CA THR A 466 -61.07 41.28 -18.59
C THR A 466 -61.01 40.71 -17.18
N GLY A 467 -62.17 40.43 -16.56
CA GLY A 467 -62.22 39.90 -15.18
C GLY A 467 -61.37 38.68 -14.93
N LEU A 468 -61.31 37.73 -15.86
CA LEU A 468 -60.43 36.55 -15.77
C LEU A 468 -58.96 36.88 -15.71
N GLU A 469 -58.51 37.91 -16.44
CA GLU A 469 -57.10 38.33 -16.37
C GLU A 469 -56.78 39.15 -15.11
N GLN A 470 -57.77 39.87 -14.56
CA GLN A 470 -57.64 40.57 -13.27
C GLN A 470 -57.44 39.57 -12.12
N ASP A 471 -58.26 38.50 -12.09
CA ASP A 471 -58.07 37.42 -11.11
C ASP A 471 -56.68 36.78 -11.23
N ARG A 472 -56.23 36.54 -12.47
CA ARG A 472 -54.94 35.94 -12.75
C ARG A 472 -53.78 36.82 -12.32
N LEU A 473 -53.82 38.11 -12.51
CA LEU A 473 -52.82 39.06 -12.02
C LEU A 473 -52.76 39.11 -10.49
N THR A 474 -53.94 39.08 -9.88
CA THR A 474 -54.07 39.06 -8.42
C THR A 474 -53.53 37.75 -7.80
N ASP A 475 -53.79 36.62 -8.43
CA ASP A 475 -53.24 35.33 -7.98
C ASP A 475 -51.71 35.22 -8.22
N GLU A 476 -51.22 35.73 -9.38
CA GLU A 476 -49.77 35.83 -9.62
C GLU A 476 -49.10 36.67 -8.54
N TYR A 477 -49.69 37.80 -8.16
CA TYR A 477 -49.18 38.66 -7.10
C TYR A 477 -49.14 37.98 -5.72
N LYS A 478 -50.22 37.25 -5.33
CA LYS A 478 -50.27 36.50 -4.09
C LYS A 478 -49.18 35.44 -4.01
N GLN A 479 -49.07 34.63 -5.09
CA GLN A 479 -48.02 33.60 -5.18
C GLN A 479 -46.60 34.21 -5.05
N LEU A 480 -46.41 35.36 -5.68
CA LEU A 480 -45.09 36.05 -5.64
C LEU A 480 -44.78 36.58 -4.24
N LEU A 481 -45.75 37.06 -3.48
CA LEU A 481 -45.59 37.45 -2.07
C LEU A 481 -45.19 36.27 -1.20
N GLU A 482 -45.76 35.07 -1.42
CA GLU A 482 -45.37 33.85 -0.72
C GLU A 482 -43.92 33.45 -1.06
N VAL A 483 -43.52 33.56 -2.34
CA VAL A 483 -42.16 33.33 -2.78
C VAL A 483 -41.18 34.33 -2.11
N ILE A 484 -41.56 35.63 -2.09
CA ILE A 484 -40.73 36.68 -1.44
C ILE A 484 -40.56 36.37 0.07
N ALA A 485 -41.65 36.02 0.76
CA ALA A 485 -41.58 35.66 2.17
C ALA A 485 -40.67 34.46 2.42
N GLY A 486 -40.72 33.42 1.56
CA GLY A 486 -39.83 32.26 1.61
C GLY A 486 -38.38 32.62 1.37
N LEU A 487 -38.08 33.49 0.40
CA LEU A 487 -36.73 33.96 0.10
C LEU A 487 -36.14 34.82 1.25
N ILE A 488 -36.96 35.68 1.87
CA ILE A 488 -36.55 36.47 3.04
C ILE A 488 -36.25 35.53 4.22
N HIS A 489 -37.11 34.54 4.46
CA HIS A 489 -36.86 33.55 5.51
C HIS A 489 -35.50 32.80 5.35
N ILE A 490 -35.12 32.46 4.09
CA ILE A 490 -33.83 31.83 3.83
C ILE A 490 -32.65 32.78 4.18
N LEU A 491 -32.82 34.10 3.98
CA LEU A 491 -31.74 35.07 4.25
C LEU A 491 -31.65 35.44 5.75
N GLU A 492 -32.78 35.42 6.47
CA GLU A 492 -32.83 35.80 7.89
C GLU A 492 -32.52 34.66 8.84
N ASP A 493 -32.76 33.40 8.41
CA ASP A 493 -32.59 32.18 9.21
C ASP A 493 -31.43 31.33 8.66
N PRO A 494 -30.27 31.30 9.35
CA PRO A 494 -29.13 30.46 8.96
C PRO A 494 -29.46 28.97 8.90
N ASP A 495 -30.37 28.48 9.75
CA ASP A 495 -30.72 27.06 9.77
C ASP A 495 -31.58 26.72 8.54
N ARG A 496 -32.46 27.62 8.10
CA ARG A 496 -33.22 27.44 6.86
C ARG A 496 -32.29 27.45 5.62
N LEU A 497 -31.27 28.30 5.61
CA LEU A 497 -30.25 28.31 4.57
C LEU A 497 -29.53 26.96 4.47
N LEU A 498 -29.10 26.40 5.60
CA LEU A 498 -28.46 25.08 5.66
C LEU A 498 -29.41 23.97 5.24
N GLN A 499 -30.69 24.07 5.60
CA GLN A 499 -31.71 23.11 5.17
C GLN A 499 -31.89 23.10 3.65
N VAL A 500 -31.87 24.26 2.98
CA VAL A 500 -31.91 24.35 1.51
C VAL A 500 -30.71 23.66 0.88
N ILE A 501 -29.50 23.88 1.41
CA ILE A 501 -28.27 23.22 0.95
C ILE A 501 -28.40 21.71 1.11
N ARG A 502 -28.93 21.24 2.24
CA ARG A 502 -29.14 19.83 2.53
C ARG A 502 -30.14 19.19 1.55
N GLU A 503 -31.26 19.86 1.27
CA GLU A 503 -32.28 19.42 0.31
C GLU A 503 -31.68 19.28 -1.10
N GLU A 504 -30.84 20.23 -1.54
CA GLU A 504 -30.18 20.19 -2.84
C GLU A 504 -29.16 19.03 -2.92
N LEU A 505 -28.37 18.81 -1.87
CA LEU A 505 -27.43 17.68 -1.79
C LEU A 505 -28.14 16.33 -1.85
N VAL A 506 -29.27 16.19 -1.14
CA VAL A 506 -30.10 14.98 -1.18
C VAL A 506 -30.64 14.73 -2.59
N ASN A 507 -31.09 15.78 -3.30
CA ASN A 507 -31.57 15.65 -4.67
C ASN A 507 -30.47 15.21 -5.64
N VAL A 508 -29.26 15.79 -5.55
CA VAL A 508 -28.11 15.37 -6.36
C VAL A 508 -27.74 13.92 -6.07
N LYS A 509 -27.74 13.50 -4.78
CA LYS A 509 -27.51 12.10 -4.40
C LYS A 509 -28.57 11.16 -4.99
N ALA A 510 -29.85 11.54 -4.94
CA ALA A 510 -30.93 10.70 -5.45
C ALA A 510 -30.89 10.53 -6.99
N GLU A 511 -30.40 11.55 -7.73
CA GLU A 511 -30.34 11.52 -9.18
C GLU A 511 -29.07 10.87 -9.73
N PHE A 512 -27.91 11.06 -9.08
CA PHE A 512 -26.60 10.70 -9.61
C PHE A 512 -25.81 9.72 -8.72
N GLY A 513 -26.33 9.37 -7.55
CA GLY A 513 -25.67 8.43 -6.63
C GLY A 513 -25.58 7.03 -7.21
N ASP A 514 -24.46 6.39 -7.05
CA ASP A 514 -24.19 4.99 -7.42
C ASP A 514 -23.48 4.26 -6.28
N GLU A 515 -23.26 2.96 -6.46
CA GLU A 515 -22.54 2.12 -5.52
C GLU A 515 -21.03 2.32 -5.64
N ARG A 516 -20.33 2.03 -4.54
CA ARG A 516 -18.86 2.01 -4.48
C ARG A 516 -18.34 0.93 -5.45
N ARG A 517 -17.29 1.27 -6.19
CA ARG A 517 -16.60 0.35 -7.11
C ARG A 517 -15.39 -0.29 -6.46
N THR A 518 -14.60 0.47 -5.70
CA THR A 518 -13.35 0.01 -5.09
C THR A 518 -13.62 -0.70 -3.77
N GLU A 519 -13.18 -1.95 -3.66
CA GLU A 519 -13.22 -2.74 -2.42
C GLU A 519 -12.15 -2.24 -1.43
N ILE A 520 -12.47 -2.15 -0.13
CA ILE A 520 -11.50 -1.79 0.91
C ILE A 520 -11.33 -3.01 1.83
N ARG A 521 -10.10 -3.53 1.91
CA ARG A 521 -9.72 -4.60 2.84
C ARG A 521 -8.96 -4.02 4.02
N HIS A 522 -9.40 -4.36 5.22
CA HIS A 522 -8.85 -3.82 6.46
C HIS A 522 -7.54 -4.48 6.91
N SER A 523 -7.22 -5.68 6.40
CA SER A 523 -5.98 -6.36 6.73
C SER A 523 -4.81 -5.79 5.91
N GLU A 524 -3.82 -5.27 6.61
CA GLU A 524 -2.50 -4.96 6.04
C GLU A 524 -1.64 -6.21 6.03
N GLU A 525 -2.02 -7.26 5.35
CA GLU A 525 -1.05 -8.29 5.00
C GLU A 525 -0.10 -7.69 3.97
N ASP A 526 0.99 -7.12 4.46
CA ASP A 526 2.15 -6.87 3.63
C ASP A 526 2.56 -8.20 3.02
N LEU A 527 2.54 -8.33 1.70
CA LEU A 527 3.20 -9.45 1.02
C LEU A 527 4.67 -9.40 1.42
N ASP A 528 5.04 -10.26 2.37
CA ASP A 528 6.46 -10.51 2.64
C ASP A 528 7.03 -11.29 1.44
N ILE A 529 8.32 -11.14 1.18
CA ILE A 529 9.03 -11.95 0.18
C ILE A 529 8.81 -13.45 0.45
N LEU A 530 8.59 -13.80 1.71
CA LEU A 530 8.32 -15.16 2.15
C LEU A 530 7.00 -15.73 1.59
N ASP A 531 5.97 -14.90 1.41
CA ASP A 531 4.67 -15.30 0.82
C ASP A 531 4.78 -15.64 -0.69
N LEU A 532 5.93 -15.32 -1.30
CA LEU A 532 6.22 -15.58 -2.70
C LEU A 532 7.03 -16.87 -2.91
N ILE A 533 7.40 -17.56 -1.83
CA ILE A 533 8.30 -18.70 -1.86
C ILE A 533 7.58 -19.85 -1.17
N ALA A 534 7.49 -20.99 -1.86
CA ALA A 534 6.94 -22.20 -1.24
C ALA A 534 7.77 -22.58 -0.01
N PRO A 535 7.14 -22.86 1.15
CA PRO A 535 7.84 -23.34 2.33
C PRO A 535 8.26 -24.80 2.10
N GLU A 536 9.53 -25.00 1.80
CA GLU A 536 10.14 -26.32 1.56
C GLU A 536 11.31 -26.55 2.52
N ASP A 537 11.46 -27.77 3.00
CA ASP A 537 12.63 -28.15 3.76
C ASP A 537 13.78 -28.45 2.81
N VAL A 538 14.90 -27.77 3.05
CA VAL A 538 16.09 -27.86 2.20
C VAL A 538 17.34 -28.10 3.03
N VAL A 539 18.30 -28.79 2.42
CA VAL A 539 19.61 -28.98 3.01
C VAL A 539 20.54 -27.89 2.49
N VAL A 540 21.02 -27.04 3.40
CA VAL A 540 22.06 -26.06 3.11
C VAL A 540 23.43 -26.65 3.44
N THR A 541 24.36 -26.59 2.51
CA THR A 541 25.75 -27.03 2.69
C THR A 541 26.72 -25.89 2.47
N VAL A 542 27.73 -25.82 3.36
CA VAL A 542 28.87 -24.90 3.23
C VAL A 542 30.16 -25.73 3.16
N SER A 543 30.97 -25.48 2.14
CA SER A 543 32.28 -26.14 2.02
C SER A 543 33.37 -25.36 2.73
N HIS A 544 34.50 -26.02 3.02
CA HIS A 544 35.69 -25.45 3.65
C HIS A 544 36.25 -24.23 2.87
N ALA A 545 36.13 -24.27 1.55
CA ALA A 545 36.50 -23.14 0.68
C ALA A 545 35.44 -22.02 0.64
N GLY A 546 34.34 -22.12 1.45
CA GLY A 546 33.30 -21.10 1.57
C GLY A 546 32.26 -21.10 0.44
N TYR A 547 32.04 -22.22 -0.23
CA TYR A 547 30.96 -22.36 -1.21
C TYR A 547 29.66 -22.79 -0.50
N VAL A 548 28.58 -22.13 -0.81
CA VAL A 548 27.24 -22.42 -0.25
C VAL A 548 26.27 -22.80 -1.34
N LYS A 549 25.39 -23.76 -1.04
CA LYS A 549 24.25 -24.15 -1.88
C LYS A 549 23.11 -24.66 -1.01
N ARG A 550 21.90 -24.67 -1.56
CA ARG A 550 20.74 -25.37 -1.03
C ARG A 550 20.32 -26.50 -1.96
N GLN A 551 19.72 -27.55 -1.40
CA GLN A 551 19.19 -28.69 -2.14
C GLN A 551 17.89 -29.16 -1.48
N PRO A 552 16.85 -29.55 -2.23
CA PRO A 552 15.66 -30.16 -1.66
C PRO A 552 16.01 -31.45 -0.92
N VAL A 553 15.36 -31.74 0.22
CA VAL A 553 15.59 -32.95 1.00
C VAL A 553 15.35 -34.20 0.16
N SER A 554 14.42 -34.14 -0.83
CA SER A 554 14.13 -35.25 -1.75
C SER A 554 15.33 -35.77 -2.53
N VAL A 555 16.38 -34.98 -2.69
CA VAL A 555 17.65 -35.36 -3.35
C VAL A 555 18.47 -36.33 -2.49
N TYR A 556 18.26 -36.33 -1.16
CA TYR A 556 18.99 -37.12 -0.17
C TYR A 556 18.24 -38.43 0.22
N ARG A 557 17.45 -39.03 -0.69
CA ARG A 557 16.71 -40.26 -0.41
C ARG A 557 17.60 -41.34 0.18
N ALA A 558 17.12 -41.96 1.25
CA ALA A 558 17.75 -43.06 1.96
C ALA A 558 18.14 -44.22 1.01
N GLN A 559 19.36 -44.73 1.11
CA GLN A 559 19.79 -45.92 0.41
C GLN A 559 19.81 -47.09 1.37
N ARG A 560 19.27 -48.25 0.94
CA ARG A 560 19.30 -49.51 1.69
C ARG A 560 20.73 -49.90 2.00
N ARG A 561 20.93 -50.59 3.16
CA ARG A 561 22.23 -51.16 3.63
C ARG A 561 23.02 -51.81 2.49
N GLY A 562 24.29 -51.38 2.29
CA GLY A 562 25.20 -51.93 1.29
C GLY A 562 25.30 -51.13 0.00
N GLY A 563 24.62 -49.97 -0.14
CA GLY A 563 24.76 -49.08 -1.30
C GLY A 563 26.08 -48.29 -1.24
N ARG A 564 26.69 -47.97 -2.37
CA ARG A 564 27.79 -47.02 -2.48
C ARG A 564 27.20 -45.64 -2.28
N GLY A 565 27.60 -44.92 -1.24
CA GLY A 565 27.19 -43.54 -0.97
C GLY A 565 27.34 -42.63 -2.21
N ARG A 566 26.44 -41.64 -2.36
CA ARG A 566 26.56 -40.57 -3.37
C ARG A 566 27.42 -39.44 -2.81
N SER A 567 28.32 -38.90 -3.64
CA SER A 567 29.06 -37.69 -3.31
C SER A 567 28.08 -36.51 -3.22
N ALA A 568 28.02 -35.82 -2.09
CA ALA A 568 27.14 -34.67 -1.89
C ALA A 568 27.62 -33.41 -2.63
N ALA A 569 28.85 -33.35 -3.12
CA ALA A 569 29.40 -32.32 -3.99
C ALA A 569 30.58 -32.83 -4.80
N ALA A 570 30.72 -32.34 -6.05
CA ALA A 570 31.99 -32.45 -6.77
C ALA A 570 32.91 -31.31 -6.27
N THR A 571 33.73 -31.61 -5.29
CA THR A 571 34.76 -30.69 -4.80
C THR A 571 36.07 -30.86 -5.59
N LYS A 572 36.94 -29.86 -5.58
CA LYS A 572 38.37 -30.02 -5.99
C LYS A 572 39.04 -30.93 -4.95
N GLU A 573 40.16 -31.55 -5.30
CA GLU A 573 40.86 -32.49 -4.47
C GLU A 573 41.21 -32.00 -3.03
N GLU A 574 40.99 -30.70 -2.70
CA GLU A 574 41.28 -30.07 -1.43
C GLU A 574 40.09 -29.40 -0.75
N ASP A 575 38.82 -29.52 -1.27
CA ASP A 575 37.64 -28.90 -0.70
C ASP A 575 36.61 -29.96 -0.25
N PHE A 576 36.03 -29.81 0.93
CA PHE A 576 35.03 -30.74 1.51
C PHE A 576 33.89 -29.96 2.14
N ILE A 577 32.76 -30.59 2.37
CA ILE A 577 31.60 -30.01 3.07
C ILE A 577 31.99 -29.90 4.55
N GLU A 578 32.06 -28.71 5.06
CA GLU A 578 32.41 -28.42 6.45
C GLU A 578 31.17 -28.37 7.35
N GLN A 579 30.05 -27.84 6.83
CA GLN A 579 28.81 -27.67 7.58
C GLN A 579 27.58 -28.00 6.73
N LEU A 580 26.57 -28.58 7.39
CA LEU A 580 25.30 -28.98 6.79
C LEU A 580 24.15 -28.66 7.76
N TRP A 581 23.10 -28.03 7.27
CA TRP A 581 21.89 -27.74 8.03
C TRP A 581 20.64 -28.17 7.28
N LEU A 582 19.71 -28.80 7.99
CA LEU A 582 18.34 -28.96 7.54
C LEU A 582 17.56 -27.73 7.99
N VAL A 583 17.02 -26.97 7.06
CA VAL A 583 16.37 -25.70 7.30
C VAL A 583 15.20 -25.51 6.32
N ASN A 584 14.26 -24.66 6.67
CA ASN A 584 13.16 -24.32 5.76
C ASN A 584 13.57 -23.14 4.85
N THR A 585 13.02 -23.06 3.64
CA THR A 585 13.25 -21.93 2.73
C THR A 585 12.91 -20.58 3.35
N HIS A 586 12.00 -20.55 4.32
CA HIS A 586 11.59 -19.34 5.05
C HIS A 586 12.51 -18.94 6.21
N ASP A 587 13.45 -19.80 6.59
CA ASP A 587 14.38 -19.49 7.67
C ASP A 587 15.42 -18.45 7.26
N THR A 588 15.92 -17.72 8.24
CA THR A 588 17.07 -16.83 8.08
C THR A 588 18.26 -17.41 8.84
N LEU A 589 19.38 -17.61 8.15
CA LEU A 589 20.62 -18.02 8.76
C LEU A 589 21.32 -16.79 9.36
N LEU A 590 21.39 -16.72 10.71
CA LEU A 590 22.28 -15.79 11.39
C LEU A 590 23.69 -16.33 11.29
N THR A 591 24.48 -15.70 10.43
CA THR A 591 25.85 -16.13 10.15
C THR A 591 26.83 -15.31 10.96
N PHE A 592 27.51 -15.95 11.90
CA PHE A 592 28.49 -15.32 12.80
C PHE A 592 29.89 -15.56 12.29
N THR A 593 30.68 -14.51 12.28
CA THR A 593 32.07 -14.57 11.81
C THR A 593 33.06 -14.70 12.97
N SER A 594 34.27 -15.17 12.68
CA SER A 594 35.36 -15.27 13.65
C SER A 594 35.74 -13.94 14.32
N SER A 595 35.43 -12.80 13.68
CA SER A 595 35.61 -11.44 14.21
C SER A 595 34.47 -10.97 15.13
N GLY A 596 33.45 -11.80 15.38
CA GLY A 596 32.31 -11.46 16.24
C GLY A 596 31.24 -10.59 15.58
N LYS A 597 31.16 -10.52 14.24
CA LYS A 597 30.09 -9.90 13.47
C LYS A 597 28.99 -10.90 13.14
N VAL A 598 27.78 -10.41 12.91
CA VAL A 598 26.64 -11.21 12.45
C VAL A 598 26.09 -10.64 11.15
N PHE A 599 25.76 -11.54 10.23
CA PHE A 599 25.07 -11.27 8.97
C PHE A 599 23.81 -12.10 8.88
N TRP A 600 22.83 -11.63 8.11
CA TRP A 600 21.56 -12.29 7.86
C TRP A 600 21.55 -12.86 6.46
N LEU A 601 21.44 -14.16 6.33
CA LEU A 601 21.40 -14.86 5.05
C LEU A 601 20.08 -15.62 4.94
N PRO A 602 19.05 -15.06 4.27
CA PRO A 602 17.81 -15.77 4.04
C PRO A 602 18.04 -17.02 3.18
N VAL A 603 17.49 -18.17 3.59
CA VAL A 603 17.69 -19.46 2.92
C VAL A 603 17.21 -19.42 1.46
N TYR A 604 16.10 -18.73 1.19
CA TYR A 604 15.56 -18.59 -0.17
C TYR A 604 16.50 -17.88 -1.15
N GLN A 605 17.45 -17.06 -0.68
CA GLN A 605 18.43 -16.37 -1.53
C GLN A 605 19.62 -17.26 -1.92
N LEU A 606 19.78 -18.40 -1.26
CA LEU A 606 20.85 -19.32 -1.56
C LEU A 606 20.62 -20.02 -2.91
N PRO A 607 21.67 -20.27 -3.71
CA PRO A 607 21.53 -20.90 -4.99
C PRO A 607 21.08 -22.35 -4.82
N GLU A 608 20.01 -22.71 -5.49
CA GLU A 608 19.64 -24.11 -5.66
C GLU A 608 20.59 -24.78 -6.66
N ALA A 609 21.17 -25.90 -6.28
CA ALA A 609 22.18 -26.55 -7.11
C ALA A 609 22.15 -28.06 -6.89
N GLY A 610 22.30 -28.82 -7.96
CA GLY A 610 22.35 -30.29 -7.91
C GLY A 610 23.52 -30.84 -7.11
N SER A 611 23.49 -32.13 -6.77
CA SER A 611 24.51 -32.85 -5.98
C SER A 611 25.93 -32.65 -6.50
N ASN A 612 26.12 -32.60 -7.81
CA ASN A 612 27.42 -32.44 -8.45
C ASN A 612 27.91 -30.99 -8.64
N ALA A 613 27.08 -29.98 -8.28
CA ALA A 613 27.45 -28.58 -8.40
C ALA A 613 28.13 -28.07 -7.12
N ARG A 614 29.09 -27.14 -7.26
CA ARG A 614 29.82 -26.56 -6.13
C ARG A 614 29.03 -25.57 -5.31
N GLY A 615 27.98 -24.97 -5.89
CA GLY A 615 27.35 -23.81 -5.31
C GLY A 615 28.06 -22.49 -5.69
N ARG A 616 27.86 -21.43 -4.89
CA ARG A 616 28.46 -20.12 -5.08
C ARG A 616 29.22 -19.68 -3.83
N PRO A 617 30.29 -18.88 -3.95
CA PRO A 617 31.02 -18.38 -2.80
C PRO A 617 30.15 -17.55 -1.88
N ILE A 618 30.17 -17.82 -0.58
CA ILE A 618 29.38 -17.13 0.45
C ILE A 618 29.67 -15.62 0.52
N ILE A 619 30.85 -15.21 0.08
CA ILE A 619 31.27 -13.81 -0.01
C ILE A 619 30.38 -12.98 -0.94
N ASN A 620 29.59 -13.62 -1.82
CA ASN A 620 28.61 -12.91 -2.67
C ASN A 620 27.44 -12.34 -1.88
N TRP A 621 27.18 -12.83 -0.67
CA TRP A 621 26.09 -12.39 0.22
C TRP A 621 26.62 -11.74 1.50
N ILE A 622 27.78 -12.17 1.98
CA ILE A 622 28.38 -11.74 3.23
C ILE A 622 29.72 -11.09 2.91
N PRO A 623 29.89 -9.78 3.13
CA PRO A 623 31.15 -9.09 2.90
C PRO A 623 32.16 -9.44 4.01
N LEU A 624 32.90 -10.56 3.85
CA LEU A 624 33.94 -10.99 4.75
C LEU A 624 35.21 -10.19 4.53
N GLU A 625 35.92 -9.86 5.63
CA GLU A 625 37.23 -9.24 5.58
C GLU A 625 38.32 -10.29 5.29
N PRO A 626 39.48 -9.88 4.75
CA PRO A 626 40.58 -10.82 4.50
C PRO A 626 41.00 -11.56 5.78
N GLY A 627 40.86 -12.89 5.77
CA GLY A 627 41.17 -13.75 6.93
C GLY A 627 40.02 -14.00 7.87
N GLU A 628 38.87 -13.36 7.67
CA GLU A 628 37.63 -13.62 8.40
C GLU A 628 36.93 -14.86 7.83
N ARG A 629 36.39 -15.71 8.72
CA ARG A 629 35.69 -16.95 8.37
C ARG A 629 34.33 -16.97 9.00
N VAL A 630 33.40 -17.70 8.40
CA VAL A 630 32.13 -18.07 9.04
C VAL A 630 32.43 -19.09 10.13
N GLN A 631 32.08 -18.75 11.37
CA GLN A 631 32.40 -19.59 12.53
C GLN A 631 31.20 -20.40 13.01
N ALA A 632 30.00 -19.79 12.95
CA ALA A 632 28.78 -20.45 13.34
C ALA A 632 27.60 -19.93 12.54
N VAL A 633 26.62 -20.79 12.31
CA VAL A 633 25.38 -20.44 11.63
C VAL A 633 24.21 -20.90 12.51
N LEU A 634 23.24 -20.03 12.72
CA LEU A 634 22.07 -20.27 13.53
C LEU A 634 20.81 -20.05 12.68
N PRO A 635 20.04 -21.09 12.36
CA PRO A 635 18.77 -20.94 11.67
C PRO A 635 17.73 -20.32 12.61
N VAL A 636 17.06 -19.28 12.17
CA VAL A 636 16.04 -18.55 12.93
C VAL A 636 14.84 -18.29 12.00
N ARG A 637 13.65 -18.71 12.45
CA ARG A 637 12.37 -18.43 11.79
C ARG A 637 11.75 -17.17 12.34
N GLU A 638 11.67 -17.08 13.68
CA GLU A 638 11.02 -15.98 14.40
C GLU A 638 11.94 -15.44 15.49
N TYR A 639 11.87 -14.13 15.73
CA TYR A 639 12.65 -13.46 16.78
C TYR A 639 11.80 -13.31 18.05
N ALA A 640 11.47 -14.46 18.67
CA ALA A 640 10.60 -14.51 19.83
C ALA A 640 11.24 -13.89 21.09
N ASP A 641 10.43 -13.23 21.89
CA ASP A 641 10.84 -12.75 23.20
C ASP A 641 11.08 -13.95 24.15
N GLY A 642 12.11 -13.81 25.00
CA GLY A 642 12.52 -14.89 25.90
C GLY A 642 13.54 -15.86 25.30
N GLN A 643 13.90 -15.73 24.04
CA GLN A 643 15.00 -16.46 23.42
C GLN A 643 16.29 -15.63 23.41
N PHE A 644 17.42 -16.33 23.53
CA PHE A 644 18.74 -15.70 23.62
C PHE A 644 19.74 -16.39 22.70
N VAL A 645 20.70 -15.61 22.23
CA VAL A 645 21.91 -16.10 21.54
C VAL A 645 23.05 -16.15 22.54
N PHE A 646 23.60 -17.32 22.74
CA PHE A 646 24.72 -17.57 23.65
C PHE A 646 26.01 -17.73 22.87
N PHE A 647 27.06 -17.03 23.29
CA PHE A 647 28.34 -16.96 22.60
C PHE A 647 29.46 -17.53 23.49
N ALA A 648 30.44 -18.18 22.86
CA ALA A 648 31.68 -18.57 23.52
C ALA A 648 32.87 -18.19 22.64
N THR A 649 33.94 -17.65 23.26
CA THR A 649 35.15 -17.26 22.58
C THR A 649 36.30 -18.23 22.89
N LYS A 650 37.34 -18.20 22.07
CA LYS A 650 38.54 -19.00 22.17
C LYS A 650 39.21 -18.87 23.55
N ASN A 651 39.24 -17.65 24.12
CA ASN A 651 39.83 -17.38 25.43
C ASN A 651 38.88 -17.71 26.60
N GLY A 652 37.72 -18.31 26.32
CA GLY A 652 36.78 -18.77 27.34
C GLY A 652 35.86 -17.70 27.92
N THR A 653 35.70 -16.59 27.20
CA THR A 653 34.66 -15.58 27.49
C THR A 653 33.32 -16.03 26.94
N VAL A 654 32.24 -15.84 27.72
CA VAL A 654 30.88 -16.15 27.31
C VAL A 654 29.96 -14.95 27.43
N LYS A 655 28.93 -14.93 26.61
CA LYS A 655 27.93 -13.85 26.57
C LYS A 655 26.56 -14.38 26.21
N LYS A 656 25.50 -13.79 26.79
CA LYS A 656 24.10 -14.04 26.45
C LYS A 656 23.46 -12.75 25.98
N THR A 657 22.81 -12.75 24.79
CA THR A 657 22.17 -11.59 24.19
C THR A 657 20.76 -11.96 23.74
N PRO A 658 19.71 -11.15 24.00
CA PRO A 658 18.36 -11.44 23.52
C PRO A 658 18.33 -11.59 22.00
N LEU A 659 17.57 -12.58 21.50
CA LEU A 659 17.41 -12.82 20.07
C LEU A 659 16.78 -11.63 19.34
N SER A 660 15.86 -10.93 20.00
CA SER A 660 15.21 -9.70 19.47
C SER A 660 16.19 -8.57 19.09
N GLU A 661 17.38 -8.51 19.70
CA GLU A 661 18.44 -7.57 19.32
C GLU A 661 18.98 -7.78 17.89
N PHE A 662 18.71 -8.96 17.32
CA PHE A 662 19.12 -9.33 15.96
C PHE A 662 17.98 -9.24 14.93
N ALA A 663 16.76 -8.83 15.31
CA ALA A 663 15.60 -8.73 14.41
C ALA A 663 15.82 -7.71 13.27
N PHE A 664 16.50 -6.60 13.54
CA PHE A 664 16.76 -5.57 12.54
C PHE A 664 17.99 -5.91 11.70
N ARG A 665 17.78 -6.22 10.41
CA ARG A 665 18.82 -6.60 9.43
C ARG A 665 19.63 -5.39 8.96
N LEU A 666 20.95 -5.59 8.75
CA LEU A 666 21.83 -4.58 8.17
C LEU A 666 22.78 -5.24 7.16
N ALA A 667 22.79 -4.77 5.92
CA ALA A 667 23.58 -5.38 4.83
C ALA A 667 25.11 -5.44 5.11
N ARG A 668 25.65 -4.45 5.84
CA ARG A 668 27.06 -4.41 6.24
C ARG A 668 27.40 -5.26 7.48
N GLY A 669 26.43 -6.02 8.00
CA GLY A 669 26.56 -6.74 9.25
C GLY A 669 26.46 -5.86 10.50
N LYS A 670 26.37 -6.50 11.67
CA LYS A 670 26.40 -5.86 12.98
C LYS A 670 27.42 -6.54 13.88
N ILE A 671 27.99 -5.81 14.83
CA ILE A 671 28.75 -6.41 15.91
C ILE A 671 27.81 -7.22 16.79
N ALA A 672 28.09 -8.53 16.93
CA ALA A 672 27.35 -9.44 17.81
C ALA A 672 28.05 -9.59 19.17
N ILE A 673 29.36 -9.53 19.20
CA ILE A 673 30.20 -9.55 20.39
C ILE A 673 31.48 -8.75 20.12
N ASN A 674 31.93 -7.96 21.09
CA ASN A 674 33.28 -7.37 21.05
C ASN A 674 34.30 -8.38 21.56
N LEU A 675 35.30 -8.66 20.76
CA LEU A 675 36.39 -9.58 21.08
C LEU A 675 37.63 -8.82 21.59
N ASP A 676 38.32 -9.39 22.55
CA ASP A 676 39.64 -8.89 22.98
C ASP A 676 40.70 -9.19 21.91
N GLU A 677 41.82 -8.49 21.94
CA GLU A 677 42.90 -8.65 20.97
C GLU A 677 43.44 -10.10 20.99
N GLY A 678 43.45 -10.77 19.86
CA GLY A 678 43.87 -12.17 19.71
C GLY A 678 42.82 -13.22 20.12
N ASP A 679 41.61 -12.80 20.52
CA ASP A 679 40.49 -13.69 20.75
C ASP A 679 39.64 -13.92 19.46
N ALA A 680 38.92 -15.00 19.41
CA ALA A 680 38.04 -15.34 18.30
C ALA A 680 36.76 -16.02 18.81
N LEU A 681 35.67 -15.86 18.03
CA LEU A 681 34.43 -16.60 18.31
C LEU A 681 34.63 -18.09 18.02
N VAL A 682 34.22 -18.97 18.92
CA VAL A 682 34.31 -20.44 18.77
C VAL A 682 32.96 -21.06 18.48
N GLY A 683 31.91 -20.66 19.21
CA GLY A 683 30.60 -21.23 19.06
C GLY A 683 29.48 -20.26 19.43
N VAL A 684 28.32 -20.52 18.85
CA VAL A 684 27.08 -19.79 19.10
C VAL A 684 25.93 -20.79 19.22
N GLY A 685 25.02 -20.59 20.19
CA GLY A 685 23.87 -21.46 20.41
C GLY A 685 22.62 -20.65 20.72
N LEU A 686 21.47 -21.17 20.36
CA LEU A 686 20.17 -20.61 20.74
C LEU A 686 19.77 -21.16 22.10
N THR A 687 19.29 -20.31 23.01
CA THR A 687 18.87 -20.69 24.37
C THR A 687 17.52 -20.03 24.71
N ASP A 688 16.84 -20.61 25.69
CA ASP A 688 15.50 -20.18 26.16
C ASP A 688 15.51 -19.58 27.59
N GLY A 689 16.67 -19.42 28.20
CA GLY A 689 16.82 -18.91 29.57
C GLY A 689 17.05 -20.00 30.63
N GLU A 690 16.80 -21.25 30.30
CA GLU A 690 16.83 -22.38 31.25
C GLU A 690 17.83 -23.50 30.88
N ARG A 691 18.67 -23.31 29.87
CA ARG A 691 19.60 -24.29 29.34
C ARG A 691 20.88 -24.43 30.18
N ASP A 692 21.52 -25.59 30.08
CA ASP A 692 22.86 -25.81 30.57
C ASP A 692 23.90 -25.56 29.49
N ILE A 693 24.95 -24.87 29.86
CA ILE A 693 26.08 -24.51 28.97
C ILE A 693 27.30 -25.32 29.35
N LEU A 694 27.89 -25.99 28.34
CA LEU A 694 29.14 -26.72 28.53
C LEU A 694 30.21 -26.11 27.62
N LEU A 695 31.37 -25.86 28.19
CA LEU A 695 32.57 -25.41 27.48
C LEU A 695 33.63 -26.47 27.55
N PHE A 696 34.21 -26.82 26.43
CA PHE A 696 35.29 -27.81 26.35
C PHE A 696 36.60 -27.11 25.92
N ALA A 697 37.65 -27.35 26.65
CA ALA A 697 38.97 -26.81 26.37
C ALA A 697 39.88 -27.85 25.70
N SER A 698 40.86 -27.42 24.93
CA SER A 698 41.84 -28.25 24.18
C SER A 698 42.60 -29.24 25.04
N ASN A 699 42.78 -28.94 26.32
CA ASN A 699 43.40 -29.82 27.29
C ASN A 699 42.46 -30.90 27.86
N GLY A 700 41.26 -31.08 27.31
CA GLY A 700 40.28 -32.07 27.72
C GLY A 700 39.48 -31.72 28.97
N LYS A 701 39.62 -30.50 29.52
CA LYS A 701 38.79 -30.02 30.65
C LYS A 701 37.47 -29.43 30.15
N THR A 702 36.45 -29.56 30.98
CA THR A 702 35.09 -29.04 30.68
C THR A 702 34.46 -28.37 31.90
N VAL A 703 33.66 -27.32 31.63
CA VAL A 703 32.82 -26.68 32.66
C VAL A 703 31.36 -26.78 32.21
N ARG A 704 30.45 -27.20 33.09
CA ARG A 704 29.01 -27.18 32.92
C ARG A 704 28.40 -26.20 33.92
N PHE A 705 27.58 -25.27 33.48
CA PHE A 705 26.86 -24.31 34.32
C PHE A 705 25.51 -23.93 33.68
N GLY A 706 24.56 -23.49 34.50
CA GLY A 706 23.30 -22.98 34.02
C GLY A 706 23.46 -21.61 33.35
N GLU A 707 22.76 -21.38 32.26
CA GLU A 707 22.83 -20.08 31.59
C GLU A 707 22.32 -18.90 32.41
N ASP A 708 21.54 -19.16 33.51
CA ASP A 708 21.12 -18.18 34.51
C ASP A 708 22.30 -17.46 35.18
N LYS A 709 23.45 -18.14 35.30
CA LYS A 709 24.70 -17.54 35.81
C LYS A 709 25.33 -16.50 34.89
N VAL A 710 24.79 -16.35 33.66
CA VAL A 710 25.24 -15.32 32.70
C VAL A 710 24.11 -14.34 32.47
N ARG A 711 24.28 -13.11 32.98
CA ARG A 711 23.27 -12.05 32.75
C ARG A 711 23.10 -11.74 31.28
N SER A 712 21.90 -11.36 30.87
CA SER A 712 21.64 -10.83 29.53
C SER A 712 22.41 -9.54 29.30
N MET A 713 23.03 -9.38 28.13
CA MET A 713 23.90 -8.25 27.74
C MET A 713 23.58 -7.80 26.31
N GLY A 714 23.75 -6.50 26.05
CA GLY A 714 23.58 -5.97 24.71
C GLY A 714 24.67 -6.46 23.73
N ARG A 715 24.43 -6.32 22.43
CA ARG A 715 25.31 -6.85 21.34
C ARG A 715 26.77 -6.43 21.45
N THR A 716 27.08 -5.21 21.84
CA THR A 716 28.42 -4.64 21.88
C THR A 716 29.20 -4.95 23.19
N ALA A 717 28.66 -5.78 24.07
CA ALA A 717 29.39 -6.20 25.28
C ALA A 717 30.43 -7.26 24.93
N THR A 718 31.54 -7.30 25.69
CA THR A 718 32.63 -8.31 25.57
C THR A 718 32.18 -9.65 26.16
N GLY A 719 31.45 -9.63 27.27
CA GLY A 719 31.00 -10.85 27.97
C GLY A 719 31.63 -11.00 29.38
N VAL A 720 31.53 -12.20 29.88
CA VAL A 720 32.09 -12.58 31.21
C VAL A 720 32.86 -13.88 31.09
N ARG A 721 33.79 -14.16 32.03
CA ARG A 721 34.55 -15.39 32.02
C ARG A 721 33.67 -16.63 32.23
N GLY A 722 33.71 -17.57 31.28
CA GLY A 722 33.00 -18.84 31.30
C GLY A 722 33.85 -19.97 31.95
N ILE A 723 35.12 -20.09 31.55
CA ILE A 723 36.09 -21.08 32.02
C ILE A 723 37.44 -20.43 32.30
N LYS A 724 38.17 -20.95 33.26
CA LYS A 724 39.53 -20.53 33.58
C LYS A 724 40.51 -21.56 33.02
N MET A 725 41.30 -21.16 32.04
CA MET A 725 42.27 -22.01 31.34
C MET A 725 43.70 -21.58 31.58
N PRO A 726 44.66 -22.53 31.53
CA PRO A 726 46.08 -22.22 31.49
C PRO A 726 46.45 -21.45 30.20
N ALA A 727 47.61 -20.73 30.22
CA ALA A 727 48.12 -20.05 29.04
C ALA A 727 48.47 -21.06 27.92
N GLY A 728 48.01 -20.78 26.69
CA GLY A 728 48.21 -21.62 25.51
C GLY A 728 47.14 -22.69 25.27
N GLU A 729 46.11 -22.78 26.13
CA GLU A 729 44.92 -23.59 25.91
C GLU A 729 43.76 -22.74 25.44
N GLU A 730 42.87 -23.36 24.66
CA GLU A 730 41.72 -22.68 24.03
C GLU A 730 40.45 -23.48 24.20
N VAL A 731 39.28 -22.78 24.19
CA VAL A 731 37.99 -23.43 24.06
C VAL A 731 37.81 -23.93 22.62
N VAL A 732 37.41 -25.21 22.51
CA VAL A 732 37.19 -25.85 21.19
C VAL A 732 35.72 -26.12 20.87
N SER A 733 34.86 -26.24 21.89
CA SER A 733 33.44 -26.46 21.65
C SER A 733 32.58 -25.81 22.73
N LEU A 734 31.41 -25.28 22.26
CA LEU A 734 30.27 -24.83 23.04
C LEU A 734 29.12 -25.80 22.81
N ILE A 735 28.54 -26.36 23.90
CA ILE A 735 27.35 -27.17 23.86
C ILE A 735 26.25 -26.49 24.67
N VAL A 736 25.06 -26.41 24.10
CA VAL A 736 23.82 -26.02 24.77
C VAL A 736 23.00 -27.29 24.98
N ALA A 737 22.73 -27.65 26.22
CA ALA A 737 22.01 -28.86 26.56
C ALA A 737 20.75 -28.55 27.39
N GLU A 738 19.78 -29.47 27.40
CA GLU A 738 18.65 -29.36 28.28
C GLU A 738 19.10 -29.47 29.76
N SER A 739 18.48 -28.66 30.63
CA SER A 739 18.78 -28.67 32.04
C SER A 739 18.26 -29.99 32.66
N ALA A 740 19.12 -30.97 32.79
CA ALA A 740 18.82 -32.16 33.60
C ALA A 740 19.00 -31.76 35.06
N GLY A 741 17.89 -31.66 35.82
CA GLY A 741 17.88 -31.27 37.22
C GLY A 741 18.85 -32.12 38.04
N GLY A 742 20.05 -31.61 38.29
CA GLY A 742 21.04 -32.16 39.17
C GLY A 742 21.33 -31.17 40.30
N SER A 743 21.57 -31.69 41.51
CA SER A 743 21.93 -30.87 42.66
C SER A 743 23.12 -30.00 42.37
N GLU A 744 23.01 -28.71 42.67
CA GLU A 744 24.17 -27.77 42.67
C GLU A 744 25.11 -28.17 43.80
N ASP A 745 26.33 -28.55 43.49
CA ASP A 745 27.43 -28.64 44.49
C ASP A 745 27.87 -27.18 44.81
N GLU A 746 27.35 -26.63 45.89
CA GLU A 746 27.63 -25.27 46.38
C GLU A 746 29.08 -25.09 46.97
N ASN A 747 30.02 -25.96 46.71
CA ASN A 747 31.39 -25.76 47.20
C ASN A 747 32.20 -24.86 46.24
N GLU A 748 32.25 -23.59 46.57
CA GLU A 748 33.13 -22.56 45.98
C GLU A 748 34.57 -22.65 46.41
N ASP A 749 35.17 -23.81 46.67
CA ASP A 749 36.60 -23.89 47.01
C ASP A 749 37.43 -24.43 45.84
N ASP A 750 38.23 -23.52 45.25
CA ASP A 750 39.29 -23.73 44.23
C ASP A 750 40.54 -24.39 44.86
N SER A 751 40.35 -25.35 45.75
CA SER A 751 41.44 -26.20 46.28
C SER A 751 41.56 -27.45 45.40
N GLY A 752 42.59 -27.48 44.57
CA GLY A 752 42.95 -28.64 43.73
C GLY A 752 43.07 -29.92 44.54
N VAL A 753 41.96 -30.65 44.63
CA VAL A 753 41.98 -32.08 45.06
C VAL A 753 42.05 -32.86 43.74
N GLU A 754 43.18 -33.44 43.43
CA GLU A 754 43.31 -34.51 42.46
C GLU A 754 42.37 -35.64 42.94
N GLU A 755 41.23 -35.78 42.25
CA GLU A 755 40.40 -36.99 42.43
C GLU A 755 41.22 -38.20 42.00
N ALA A 756 41.52 -39.06 42.98
CA ALA A 756 42.25 -40.25 42.79
C ALA A 756 41.74 -41.10 41.65
N ALA A 757 42.62 -41.50 40.76
CA ALA A 757 42.38 -42.34 39.61
C ALA A 757 41.63 -43.62 40.02
N ALA A 758 40.37 -43.74 39.64
CA ALA A 758 39.75 -45.06 39.47
C ALA A 758 40.25 -45.59 38.13
N ASN A 759 41.24 -46.46 38.18
CA ASN A 759 41.75 -47.19 37.03
C ASN A 759 40.65 -48.07 36.45
N GLY A 760 40.37 -47.85 35.14
CA GLY A 760 39.74 -48.82 34.30
C GLY A 760 38.99 -48.20 33.15
N ASP A 761 39.47 -48.47 31.89
CA ASP A 761 38.70 -48.44 30.67
C ASP A 761 37.53 -49.44 30.73
N ALA A 762 36.77 -49.43 31.80
CA ALA A 762 35.57 -50.27 31.94
C ALA A 762 34.47 -49.69 31.07
N VAL A 763 34.16 -50.37 29.98
CA VAL A 763 32.94 -50.16 29.18
C VAL A 763 31.78 -50.32 30.14
N ILE A 764 30.93 -49.34 30.25
CA ILE A 764 29.73 -49.40 31.06
C ILE A 764 28.70 -50.20 30.25
N ASP A 765 28.60 -51.54 30.55
CA ASP A 765 27.56 -52.40 29.96
C ASP A 765 26.18 -52.06 30.55
N GLY A 766 25.33 -51.44 29.73
CA GLY A 766 23.95 -51.17 30.00
C GLY A 766 23.25 -50.88 28.70
N ALA A 767 21.99 -51.32 28.49
CA ALA A 767 21.21 -51.01 27.33
C ALA A 767 21.16 -49.48 27.14
N ASP A 768 21.35 -49.01 25.91
CA ASP A 768 21.21 -47.59 25.54
C ASP A 768 19.76 -47.17 25.82
N ASP A 769 19.60 -46.25 26.74
CA ASP A 769 18.32 -45.60 26.99
C ASP A 769 18.15 -44.47 25.95
N ALA A 770 17.12 -44.58 25.15
CA ALA A 770 16.84 -43.61 24.08
C ALA A 770 16.56 -42.19 24.63
N SER A 771 16.26 -42.05 25.93
CA SER A 771 16.02 -40.75 26.58
C SER A 771 17.28 -40.05 27.07
N VAL A 772 18.46 -40.71 27.06
CA VAL A 772 19.69 -40.17 27.61
C VAL A 772 20.51 -39.45 26.52
N GLN A 773 20.83 -38.18 26.77
CA GLN A 773 21.79 -37.42 25.95
C GLN A 773 23.23 -37.75 26.30
N TYR A 774 24.06 -37.91 25.32
CA TYR A 774 25.51 -38.22 25.45
C TYR A 774 26.34 -37.08 24.87
N ILE A 775 27.54 -36.88 25.41
CA ILE A 775 28.56 -36.02 24.86
C ILE A 775 29.60 -36.89 24.20
N LEU A 776 29.76 -36.77 22.91
CA LEU A 776 30.88 -37.32 22.16
C LEU A 776 32.05 -36.37 22.28
N THR A 777 33.20 -36.84 22.71
CA THR A 777 34.49 -36.13 22.69
C THR A 777 35.44 -36.81 21.75
N ALA A 778 36.13 -36.02 20.89
CA ALA A 778 37.08 -36.52 19.89
C ALA A 778 38.38 -35.73 19.91
N THR A 779 39.52 -36.45 19.74
CA THR A 779 40.87 -35.91 19.84
C THR A 779 41.64 -35.97 18.50
N GLU A 780 42.71 -35.21 18.37
CA GLU A 780 43.52 -35.02 17.14
C GLU A 780 43.92 -36.34 16.48
N ASN A 781 44.27 -37.36 17.27
CA ASN A 781 44.77 -38.63 16.76
C ASN A 781 43.66 -39.65 16.48
N GLY A 782 42.38 -39.21 16.39
CA GLY A 782 41.23 -40.05 16.04
C GLY A 782 40.69 -40.92 17.13
N TYR A 783 40.97 -40.60 18.39
CA TYR A 783 40.41 -41.25 19.58
C TYR A 783 39.23 -40.44 20.09
N GLY A 784 38.26 -41.10 20.73
CA GLY A 784 37.14 -40.45 21.36
C GLY A 784 36.24 -41.40 22.12
N LYS A 785 35.20 -40.85 22.71
CA LYS A 785 34.24 -41.61 23.53
C LYS A 785 32.93 -40.87 23.64
N ARG A 786 31.86 -41.58 23.95
CA ARG A 786 30.60 -40.96 24.41
C ARG A 786 30.44 -41.14 25.92
N THR A 787 30.02 -40.08 26.59
CA THR A 787 29.83 -40.02 28.02
C THR A 787 28.44 -39.44 28.30
N PRO A 788 27.58 -40.03 29.17
CA PRO A 788 26.30 -39.49 29.52
C PRO A 788 26.36 -38.05 30.04
N LEU A 789 25.48 -37.16 29.61
CA LEU A 789 25.41 -35.79 30.08
C LEU A 789 25.34 -35.63 31.61
N PRO A 790 24.60 -36.49 32.37
CA PRO A 790 24.57 -36.42 33.83
C PRO A 790 25.94 -36.62 34.49
N ASP A 791 26.88 -37.29 33.84
CA ASP A 791 28.21 -37.52 34.41
C ASP A 791 29.07 -36.25 34.50
N TYR A 792 28.64 -35.17 33.86
CA TYR A 792 29.27 -33.86 33.93
C TYR A 792 28.61 -33.02 35.04
N PRO A 793 29.30 -32.78 36.18
CA PRO A 793 28.70 -32.04 37.29
C PRO A 793 28.47 -30.58 36.94
N ARG A 794 27.34 -30.02 37.36
CA ARG A 794 27.00 -28.62 37.24
C ARG A 794 27.82 -27.82 38.28
N LYS A 795 28.62 -26.84 37.84
CA LYS A 795 29.47 -26.00 38.69
C LYS A 795 29.28 -24.51 38.34
N GLY A 796 29.84 -23.62 39.15
CA GLY A 796 29.85 -22.19 38.85
C GLY A 796 30.69 -21.89 37.59
N ARG A 797 30.29 -20.82 36.84
CA ARG A 797 31.09 -20.34 35.71
C ARG A 797 32.47 -19.82 36.18
N GLY A 798 33.47 -19.79 35.26
CA GLY A 798 34.81 -19.25 35.54
C GLY A 798 35.72 -20.13 36.40
N THR A 799 35.34 -21.38 36.67
CA THR A 799 36.17 -22.38 37.33
C THR A 799 37.14 -23.08 36.36
N GLN A 800 38.08 -23.84 36.86
CA GLN A 800 39.00 -24.66 36.03
C GLN A 800 38.35 -25.87 35.39
N GLY A 801 37.09 -26.20 35.80
CA GLY A 801 36.32 -27.32 35.32
C GLY A 801 36.79 -28.70 35.80
N VAL A 802 36.22 -29.73 35.20
CA VAL A 802 36.54 -31.13 35.45
C VAL A 802 37.13 -31.80 34.23
N ILE A 803 37.78 -32.93 34.36
CA ILE A 803 38.28 -33.70 33.22
C ILE A 803 37.11 -34.28 32.46
N GLY A 804 36.91 -33.88 31.19
CA GLY A 804 35.96 -34.45 30.23
C GLY A 804 36.55 -35.64 29.47
N ILE A 805 37.82 -35.51 29.03
CA ILE A 805 38.65 -36.58 28.43
C ILE A 805 40.09 -36.37 28.84
N GLN A 806 40.79 -37.45 29.15
CA GLN A 806 42.25 -37.39 29.40
C GLN A 806 42.98 -37.21 28.07
N THR A 807 43.74 -36.11 27.93
CA THR A 807 44.64 -35.86 26.82
C THR A 807 46.03 -36.31 27.11
N THR A 808 46.65 -37.11 26.23
CA THR A 808 47.97 -37.69 26.35
C THR A 808 48.67 -37.66 24.97
N GLU A 809 49.95 -37.99 24.90
CA GLU A 809 50.65 -38.10 23.62
C GLU A 809 50.01 -39.12 22.65
N ARG A 810 49.33 -40.12 23.20
CA ARG A 810 48.62 -41.17 22.41
C ARG A 810 47.45 -40.62 21.61
N ASN A 811 46.59 -39.87 22.29
CA ASN A 811 45.34 -39.40 21.67
C ASN A 811 45.35 -37.94 21.21
N GLY A 812 46.31 -37.14 21.66
CA GLY A 812 46.47 -35.75 21.27
C GLY A 812 45.51 -34.82 22.02
N LYS A 813 45.41 -33.54 21.57
CA LYS A 813 44.48 -32.54 22.13
C LYS A 813 43.05 -32.83 21.75
N LEU A 814 42.13 -32.35 22.55
CA LEU A 814 40.69 -32.35 22.21
C LEU A 814 40.46 -31.42 21.03
N VAL A 815 39.73 -31.89 20.01
CA VAL A 815 39.39 -31.15 18.80
C VAL A 815 37.93 -30.74 18.82
N ALA A 816 37.03 -31.64 19.20
CA ALA A 816 35.59 -31.38 19.20
C ALA A 816 34.86 -32.13 20.31
N ALA A 817 33.79 -31.54 20.80
CA ALA A 817 32.77 -32.16 21.63
C ALA A 817 31.38 -31.84 21.05
N VAL A 818 30.52 -32.87 20.94
CA VAL A 818 29.21 -32.78 20.31
C VAL A 818 28.18 -33.48 21.18
N LEU A 819 26.99 -32.85 21.38
CA LEU A 819 25.86 -33.44 22.05
C LEU A 819 25.08 -34.31 21.05
N MET A 820 24.78 -35.57 21.48
CA MET A 820 24.12 -36.55 20.62
C MET A 820 23.20 -37.49 21.39
N GLY A 821 22.16 -38.02 20.74
CA GLY A 821 21.37 -39.15 21.15
C GLY A 821 22.02 -40.49 20.82
N SER A 822 21.47 -41.58 21.29
CA SER A 822 21.96 -42.93 20.95
C SER A 822 21.72 -43.32 19.48
N SER A 823 20.68 -42.80 18.85
CA SER A 823 20.30 -43.06 17.46
C SER A 823 21.03 -42.18 16.46
N ASP A 824 21.63 -41.06 16.92
CA ASP A 824 22.29 -40.12 16.03
C ASP A 824 23.52 -40.70 15.37
N GLU A 825 23.85 -40.14 14.23
CA GLU A 825 25.09 -40.46 13.49
C GLU A 825 26.06 -39.28 13.56
N VAL A 826 27.32 -39.58 13.45
CA VAL A 826 28.39 -38.58 13.46
C VAL A 826 29.26 -38.72 12.23
N LEU A 827 29.67 -37.58 11.70
CA LEU A 827 30.61 -37.47 10.61
C LEU A 827 31.95 -37.01 11.19
N LEU A 828 32.99 -37.81 11.01
CA LEU A 828 34.38 -37.54 11.42
C LEU A 828 35.13 -37.05 10.19
N ILE A 829 35.81 -35.92 10.28
CA ILE A 829 36.50 -35.24 9.18
C ILE A 829 37.96 -35.04 9.53
N SER A 830 38.88 -35.55 8.70
CA SER A 830 40.31 -35.34 8.85
C SER A 830 40.85 -34.18 7.98
N ASP A 831 42.00 -33.64 8.28
CA ASP A 831 42.73 -32.65 7.48
C ASP A 831 43.17 -33.19 6.11
N GLY A 832 43.31 -34.50 5.96
CA GLY A 832 43.57 -35.19 4.70
C GLY A 832 42.32 -35.40 3.84
N GLY A 833 41.12 -34.92 4.27
CA GLY A 833 39.86 -35.07 3.53
C GLY A 833 39.17 -36.44 3.70
N THR A 834 39.65 -37.27 4.63
CA THR A 834 39.00 -38.55 4.96
C THR A 834 37.74 -38.31 5.77
N LEU A 835 36.62 -38.81 5.27
CA LEU A 835 35.32 -38.74 5.88
C LEU A 835 34.86 -40.12 6.35
N VAL A 836 34.49 -40.23 7.64
CA VAL A 836 33.91 -41.47 8.19
C VAL A 836 32.60 -41.17 8.89
N ARG A 837 31.54 -41.86 8.48
CA ARG A 837 30.19 -41.79 9.10
C ARG A 837 30.09 -43.00 10.06
N THR A 838 29.76 -42.74 11.30
CA THR A 838 29.62 -43.75 12.38
C THR A 838 28.35 -43.51 13.16
N ARG A 839 27.64 -44.54 13.53
CA ARG A 839 26.47 -44.42 14.41
C ARG A 839 26.91 -44.19 15.83
N GLY A 840 26.17 -43.34 16.55
CA GLY A 840 26.42 -43.09 17.96
C GLY A 840 26.43 -44.34 18.81
N SER A 841 25.55 -45.29 18.50
CA SER A 841 25.48 -46.60 19.20
C SER A 841 26.73 -47.44 19.02
N GLU A 842 27.54 -47.28 17.98
CA GLU A 842 28.78 -48.00 17.73
C GLU A 842 29.98 -47.46 18.51
N ILE A 843 29.84 -46.25 19.10
CA ILE A 843 30.92 -45.60 19.89
C ILE A 843 30.77 -46.04 21.35
N SER A 844 31.90 -46.50 21.90
CA SER A 844 31.92 -47.01 23.28
C SER A 844 31.52 -45.97 24.32
N ARG A 845 30.58 -46.36 25.23
CA ARG A 845 30.18 -45.57 26.36
C ARG A 845 31.23 -45.77 27.49
N VAL A 846 31.91 -44.71 27.88
CA VAL A 846 32.94 -44.73 28.93
C VAL A 846 32.89 -43.46 29.78
N GLY A 847 33.36 -43.55 31.01
CA GLY A 847 33.33 -42.46 31.99
C GLY A 847 34.23 -41.26 31.57
N ARG A 848 34.03 -40.09 32.19
CA ARG A 848 34.72 -38.85 31.92
C ARG A 848 36.24 -38.94 31.94
N ASN A 849 36.78 -39.57 32.97
CA ASN A 849 38.23 -39.56 33.23
C ASN A 849 38.94 -40.74 32.52
N THR A 850 38.78 -40.86 31.20
CA THR A 850 39.43 -41.88 30.34
C THR A 850 39.98 -41.26 29.05
N GLN A 851 40.86 -42.01 28.35
CA GLN A 851 41.52 -41.56 27.10
C GLN A 851 40.66 -41.80 25.85
N GLY A 852 39.54 -42.55 25.97
CA GLY A 852 38.67 -42.96 24.88
C GLY A 852 39.21 -44.13 24.03
N VAL A 853 38.39 -44.48 23.02
CA VAL A 853 38.68 -45.56 22.04
C VAL A 853 38.98 -45.00 20.67
N THR A 854 39.51 -45.79 19.75
CA THR A 854 39.74 -45.36 18.35
C THR A 854 38.42 -45.20 17.66
N LEU A 855 38.08 -43.98 17.21
CA LEU A 855 36.93 -43.62 16.36
C LEU A 855 37.25 -43.79 14.89
N ILE A 856 38.40 -43.28 14.46
CA ILE A 856 38.86 -43.32 13.07
C ILE A 856 40.36 -43.69 13.06
N ARG A 857 40.77 -44.49 12.08
CA ARG A 857 42.18 -44.77 11.84
C ARG A 857 42.73 -43.78 10.82
N LEU A 858 43.57 -42.87 11.26
CA LEU A 858 44.19 -41.85 10.45
C LEU A 858 45.52 -42.34 9.87
N SER A 859 45.90 -41.81 8.72
CA SER A 859 47.21 -42.05 8.08
C SER A 859 48.31 -41.37 8.90
N LYS A 860 49.58 -41.66 8.59
CA LYS A 860 50.74 -41.06 9.26
C LYS A 860 50.70 -39.57 8.90
N ASP A 861 50.72 -38.69 9.90
CA ASP A 861 50.67 -37.23 9.80
C ASP A 861 49.29 -36.63 9.49
N GLU A 862 48.22 -37.46 9.45
CA GLU A 862 46.85 -37.02 9.31
C GLU A 862 46.21 -36.82 10.70
N LYS A 863 45.43 -35.73 10.87
CA LYS A 863 44.76 -35.41 12.13
C LYS A 863 43.29 -35.23 11.94
N LEU A 864 42.48 -35.61 12.96
CA LEU A 864 41.08 -35.29 12.99
C LEU A 864 40.88 -33.78 13.16
N GLN A 865 40.01 -33.16 12.34
CA GLN A 865 39.82 -31.73 12.32
C GLN A 865 38.44 -31.31 12.81
N ALA A 866 37.40 -32.06 12.46
CA ALA A 866 36.02 -31.74 12.82
C ALA A 866 35.17 -32.99 13.10
N VAL A 867 34.15 -32.82 13.90
CA VAL A 867 33.11 -33.82 14.16
C VAL A 867 31.75 -33.15 14.10
N GLU A 868 30.89 -33.66 13.24
CA GLU A 868 29.53 -33.12 13.02
C GLU A 868 28.48 -34.18 13.36
N ARG A 869 27.36 -33.74 14.00
CA ARG A 869 26.20 -34.58 14.30
C ARG A 869 25.22 -34.58 13.15
N MET A 870 24.64 -35.72 12.87
CA MET A 870 23.53 -35.90 11.96
C MET A 870 22.36 -36.50 12.72
N ASP A 871 21.19 -35.85 12.67
CA ASP A 871 19.98 -36.35 13.33
C ASP A 871 19.43 -37.60 12.60
N ALA A 872 19.02 -38.61 13.35
CA ALA A 872 18.47 -39.85 12.80
C ALA A 872 17.05 -39.73 12.24
N SER A 873 16.35 -38.63 12.54
CA SER A 873 14.97 -38.38 12.11
C SER A 873 14.76 -38.25 10.58
N ILE A 874 15.84 -38.25 9.80
CA ILE A 874 15.76 -38.20 8.33
C ILE A 874 15.41 -39.57 7.71
N ASP A 875 15.47 -40.68 8.48
CA ASP A 875 15.33 -42.04 7.98
C ASP A 875 14.09 -42.81 8.46
N GLU A 876 13.25 -42.31 9.40
CA GLU A 876 12.23 -43.11 10.10
C GLU A 876 10.77 -42.92 9.68
N ASP A 877 10.40 -41.98 8.81
CA ASP A 877 8.99 -41.69 8.47
C ASP A 877 8.39 -42.50 7.29
N GLU A 878 9.00 -43.62 6.81
CA GLU A 878 8.46 -44.44 5.70
C GLU A 878 8.15 -45.92 6.06
N ASP A 879 8.02 -46.36 7.29
CA ASP A 879 7.75 -47.77 7.60
C ASP A 879 6.34 -48.10 8.19
N GLU A 880 5.31 -47.29 7.98
CA GLU A 880 3.92 -47.68 8.33
C GLU A 880 2.90 -47.36 7.23
N VAL A 881 2.97 -48.05 6.06
CA VAL A 881 1.78 -48.40 5.27
C VAL A 881 1.88 -49.82 4.81
N ALA A 882 1.40 -50.74 5.62
CA ALA A 882 1.16 -52.15 5.26
C ALA A 882 -0.01 -52.26 4.27
N VAL A 883 0.28 -52.63 3.03
CA VAL A 883 -0.74 -53.06 2.07
C VAL A 883 -1.05 -54.53 2.30
N PRO A 884 -2.32 -54.97 2.47
CA PRO A 884 -2.65 -56.37 2.68
C PRO A 884 -2.50 -57.16 1.37
N ALA A 885 -1.83 -58.28 1.48
CA ALA A 885 -1.65 -59.26 0.44
C ALA A 885 -2.97 -59.86 -0.10
N SER A 886 -3.26 -59.76 -1.35
CA SER A 886 -4.26 -60.60 -2.07
C SER A 886 -3.61 -61.79 -2.75
N ALA A 887 -4.21 -62.99 -2.50
CA ALA A 887 -3.79 -64.27 -2.95
C ALA A 887 -3.91 -64.51 -4.48
N PRO A 888 -3.29 -65.55 -5.02
CA PRO A 888 -3.11 -65.75 -6.47
C PRO A 888 -4.31 -66.44 -7.12
N ALA A 889 -4.70 -66.01 -8.32
CA ALA A 889 -5.63 -66.72 -9.18
C ALA A 889 -4.95 -67.23 -10.46
N ALA A 890 -5.37 -68.41 -10.85
CA ALA A 890 -4.79 -69.35 -11.76
C ALA A 890 -4.79 -68.94 -13.25
N THR A 891 -3.83 -69.52 -13.90
CA THR A 891 -3.66 -69.71 -15.38
C THR A 891 -4.88 -70.26 -16.08
N THR A 892 -5.23 -69.74 -17.27
CA THR A 892 -5.60 -70.53 -18.45
C THR A 892 -5.24 -69.79 -19.75
N THR A 893 -4.74 -70.63 -20.64
CA THR A 893 -4.18 -70.50 -21.94
C THR A 893 -5.17 -70.12 -23.05
N ASP A 894 -4.59 -69.65 -24.12
CA ASP A 894 -4.92 -69.88 -25.56
C ASP A 894 -5.65 -68.79 -26.37
N GLY A 895 -5.01 -68.46 -27.48
CA GLY A 895 -5.65 -68.14 -28.69
C GLY A 895 -5.30 -66.84 -29.42
N ALA A 896 -4.21 -66.79 -30.15
CA ALA A 896 -4.11 -65.94 -31.36
C ALA A 896 -4.84 -66.64 -32.56
N PRO A 897 -5.13 -66.00 -33.68
CA PRO A 897 -4.37 -64.96 -34.41
C PRO A 897 -5.17 -64.02 -35.34
N ALA A 898 -4.44 -63.10 -35.88
CA ALA A 898 -4.42 -62.60 -37.28
C ALA A 898 -5.43 -61.52 -37.76
N ALA A 899 -4.86 -60.43 -38.13
CA ALA A 899 -4.75 -59.86 -39.50
C ALA A 899 -5.87 -58.98 -40.07
N SER A 900 -5.42 -57.90 -40.51
CA SER A 900 -5.53 -57.18 -41.78
C SER A 900 -6.32 -55.85 -41.80
N SER A 901 -5.56 -54.88 -42.13
CA SER A 901 -5.60 -54.02 -43.34
C SER A 901 -6.85 -53.17 -43.55
N SER A 902 -6.71 -51.96 -43.73
CA SER A 902 -6.45 -51.06 -44.87
C SER A 902 -7.25 -49.78 -44.75
N GLU A 903 -6.56 -48.63 -44.91
CA GLU A 903 -6.75 -47.65 -46.00
C GLU A 903 -8.20 -47.15 -46.16
N ASP A 904 -8.50 -45.88 -46.17
CA ASP A 904 -8.10 -44.82 -47.07
C ASP A 904 -8.83 -43.50 -46.73
N ALA A 905 -8.15 -42.40 -46.87
CA ALA A 905 -8.42 -41.24 -47.68
C ALA A 905 -9.63 -40.28 -47.38
N ALA A 906 -9.27 -39.08 -47.14
CA ALA A 906 -9.51 -37.88 -47.92
C ALA A 906 -10.76 -37.02 -47.68
N GLN A 907 -10.44 -35.75 -47.46
CA GLN A 907 -11.07 -34.52 -48.00
C GLN A 907 -12.52 -34.19 -47.57
N GLU A 908 -12.68 -33.07 -46.83
CA GLU A 908 -12.88 -31.68 -47.32
C GLU A 908 -12.56 -30.68 -46.22
#